data_9ad74270fecc658dccd39e4ec8f9c1a6
#
_entry.id   9ad74270fecc658dccd39e4ec8f9c1a6
#
_cell.length_a   1.000
_cell.length_b   1.000
_cell.length_c   1.000
_cell.angle_alpha   90.00
_cell.angle_beta   90.00
_cell.angle_gamma   90.00
#
_symmetry.space_group_name_H-M   'P 1'
#
loop_
_entity.id
_entity.type
_entity.pdbx_description
1 polymer ?
#
loop_
_entity_poly.entity_id
_entity_poly.type
_entity_poly.pdbx_seq_one_letter_code
_entity_poly.pdbx_strand_id
1 'polypeptide(L)'
;MAEVSPMMQHYLQTKEQYKDCILFYRLGDFYEMFFDDAIMVSKELELTLTGKNCGLEERAPMCGVPFHAADSYINRLVSNGHKVAICEQMEDPKQAKGIVKREVIRVVTPGTNTDMASLDEAKNNYIMSIVYTEDKYGIATCDVTTGDFFTTEVDTERKLLDEVSRFNPSEIICNEAFYMSGIDVDDMKNRLSITVSALDSWYFSDGLANETLLSHFHVQTINALGLEDYESGVIAAGALLKYLYETQMNSLDNILELHPYSIGKYMIIDSSSRRNLELVETLREKQKRGSLLWVLDKTRTAMGARLLRTYVEQPLIEKSEIIKRQKLIEALNANEITRDEIREYLNPIYDLERLITRITYQSANPRDLIAFRDSLKMLPPIKQQLSDIPCELTDEINEEFDELKDIYELLLSSIEDEPPISQRDGDIIKAGYNEEVDRLRDAKTKGKTWLAELEAGEREKTGIKNLRIKYNKVFGYYLEVTNSFKDMVPDYYVRKQTLTNAERYITPELKELEDTILGAEDRLTSLEYELFRDVRKQISCNVSRIQKTARAIAQIDVFASLALVASQNNYCKPKINESGIIDIKNGRHPVVEKMITNDMFIENDTYLDQHKNRISIITGPNMAGKSTYMRQTALIVLMAQIGSFVPAQTANIGIVDRIFTRVGASDDLASGQSTFMVEMNEVANILRNATAKSLLILDEIGRGTSTFDGLSIAWAVVEHISNPKLLGAKTLFATHYHELTELEGKLDSVNNYCIAVKEKGDDIVFLRKIVKGGADRSYGIQVAKLAGLPDSVIERAKEIAEQLLANDITDTVKSISVDTGHKHKKEHLDEVDMTQISLFDTVKDDDIINELRSIDIGNMTPLDALNKLYQLQNKVKNRW
;
A
#
# COMPACT_ATOMS: atom_id res chain seq x y z
N MET A 1 20.64 -24.55 -41.73
CA MET A 1 20.04 -23.96 -40.49
C MET A 1 18.63 -23.54 -40.88
N ALA A 2 17.61 -24.04 -40.19
CA ALA A 2 16.23 -23.60 -40.43
C ALA A 2 16.17 -22.08 -40.15
N GLU A 3 15.72 -21.29 -41.12
CA GLU A 3 15.56 -19.83 -40.89
C GLU A 3 14.38 -19.61 -39.97
N VAL A 4 14.68 -19.05 -38.80
CA VAL A 4 13.64 -18.62 -37.84
C VAL A 4 12.72 -17.63 -38.52
N SER A 5 11.40 -17.80 -38.34
CA SER A 5 10.44 -16.89 -38.96
C SER A 5 10.69 -15.43 -38.59
N PRO A 6 10.48 -14.46 -39.49
CA PRO A 6 10.75 -13.04 -39.17
C PRO A 6 10.00 -12.51 -37.95
N MET A 7 8.78 -13.00 -37.67
CA MET A 7 8.03 -12.69 -36.46
C MET A 7 8.75 -13.18 -35.20
N MET A 8 9.27 -14.41 -35.23
CA MET A 8 10.01 -14.97 -34.09
C MET A 8 11.35 -14.30 -33.89
N GLN A 9 12.03 -13.86 -34.96
CA GLN A 9 13.24 -13.06 -34.84
C GLN A 9 12.98 -11.75 -34.09
N HIS A 10 11.90 -11.05 -34.43
CA HIS A 10 11.49 -9.83 -33.73
C HIS A 10 11.12 -10.12 -32.26
N TYR A 11 10.39 -11.22 -31.98
CA TYR A 11 10.06 -11.64 -30.63
C TYR A 11 11.34 -11.84 -29.77
N LEU A 12 12.31 -12.59 -30.30
CA LEU A 12 13.58 -12.87 -29.61
C LEU A 12 14.39 -11.60 -29.37
N GLN A 13 14.43 -10.67 -30.34
CA GLN A 13 15.11 -9.38 -30.19
C GLN A 13 14.44 -8.52 -29.11
N THR A 14 13.10 -8.50 -29.08
CA THR A 14 12.35 -7.79 -28.04
C THR A 14 12.58 -8.43 -26.67
N LYS A 15 12.54 -9.77 -26.58
CA LYS A 15 12.80 -10.49 -25.33
C LYS A 15 14.21 -10.28 -24.78
N GLU A 16 15.21 -10.15 -25.67
CA GLU A 16 16.59 -9.84 -25.28
C GLU A 16 16.70 -8.48 -24.56
N GLN A 17 15.89 -7.50 -24.94
CA GLN A 17 15.84 -6.18 -24.28
C GLN A 17 15.10 -6.23 -22.94
N TYR A 18 14.13 -7.15 -22.76
CA TYR A 18 13.27 -7.29 -21.58
C TYR A 18 13.41 -8.69 -20.95
N LYS A 19 14.66 -9.12 -20.68
CA LYS A 19 14.96 -10.48 -20.17
C LYS A 19 14.28 -10.82 -18.87
N ASP A 20 14.18 -9.85 -17.98
CA ASP A 20 13.59 -9.96 -16.64
C ASP A 20 12.06 -9.83 -16.61
N CYS A 21 11.43 -9.58 -17.77
CA CYS A 21 9.99 -9.40 -17.91
C CYS A 21 9.36 -10.56 -18.66
N ILE A 22 8.15 -10.95 -18.29
CA ILE A 22 7.29 -11.82 -19.11
C ILE A 22 6.80 -10.99 -20.30
N LEU A 23 7.08 -11.46 -21.54
CA LEU A 23 6.73 -10.70 -22.73
C LEU A 23 5.34 -11.07 -23.26
N PHE A 24 4.35 -10.20 -23.09
CA PHE A 24 3.03 -10.29 -23.72
C PHE A 24 3.10 -9.71 -25.13
N TYR A 25 3.26 -10.59 -26.12
CA TYR A 25 3.50 -10.19 -27.50
C TYR A 25 2.21 -10.26 -28.32
N ARG A 26 1.72 -9.13 -28.84
CA ARG A 26 0.47 -9.03 -29.57
C ARG A 26 0.51 -9.73 -30.92
N LEU A 27 -0.36 -10.70 -31.14
CA LEU A 27 -0.56 -11.40 -32.41
C LEU A 27 -2.07 -11.52 -32.72
N GLY A 28 -2.58 -10.62 -33.56
CA GLY A 28 -4.00 -10.53 -33.84
C GLY A 28 -4.84 -10.21 -32.59
N ASP A 29 -5.78 -11.08 -32.22
CA ASP A 29 -6.66 -10.90 -31.08
C ASP A 29 -6.12 -11.49 -29.78
N PHE A 30 -4.85 -11.95 -29.78
CA PHE A 30 -4.21 -12.55 -28.60
C PHE A 30 -2.90 -11.87 -28.24
N TYR A 31 -2.56 -11.89 -26.95
CA TYR A 31 -1.18 -11.80 -26.49
C TYR A 31 -0.63 -13.22 -26.36
N GLU A 32 0.43 -13.51 -27.08
CA GLU A 32 1.10 -14.82 -27.05
C GLU A 32 2.45 -14.71 -26.35
N MET A 33 2.75 -15.70 -25.51
CA MET A 33 4.03 -15.87 -24.83
C MET A 33 4.69 -17.14 -25.35
N PHE A 34 6.02 -17.16 -25.39
CA PHE A 34 6.81 -18.28 -25.96
C PHE A 34 7.90 -18.72 -24.99
N PHE A 35 8.41 -19.94 -25.20
CA PHE A 35 9.52 -20.56 -24.48
C PHE A 35 9.26 -20.60 -22.95
N ASP A 36 10.27 -20.17 -22.16
CA ASP A 36 10.21 -20.20 -20.69
C ASP A 36 9.06 -19.37 -20.13
N ASP A 37 8.77 -18.20 -20.73
CA ASP A 37 7.63 -17.37 -20.36
C ASP A 37 6.31 -18.16 -20.51
N ALA A 38 6.15 -18.91 -21.61
CA ALA A 38 4.95 -19.70 -21.83
C ALA A 38 4.81 -20.85 -20.82
N ILE A 39 5.91 -21.53 -20.51
CA ILE A 39 5.94 -22.64 -19.55
C ILE A 39 5.57 -22.14 -18.16
N MET A 40 6.16 -21.03 -17.71
CA MET A 40 5.89 -20.44 -16.41
C MET A 40 4.45 -19.93 -16.31
N VAL A 41 4.02 -19.09 -17.27
CA VAL A 41 2.68 -18.48 -17.28
C VAL A 41 1.59 -19.54 -17.39
N SER A 42 1.78 -20.61 -18.20
CA SER A 42 0.80 -21.69 -18.31
C SER A 42 0.58 -22.39 -16.98
N LYS A 43 1.64 -22.56 -16.17
CA LYS A 43 1.58 -23.18 -14.86
C LYS A 43 0.91 -22.27 -13.81
N GLU A 44 1.27 -20.99 -13.78
CA GLU A 44 0.75 -20.06 -12.77
C GLU A 44 -0.70 -19.63 -13.04
N LEU A 45 -1.06 -19.45 -14.30
CA LEU A 45 -2.40 -19.01 -14.69
C LEU A 45 -3.33 -20.17 -15.10
N GLU A 46 -2.85 -21.43 -15.03
CA GLU A 46 -3.59 -22.64 -15.43
C GLU A 46 -4.04 -22.57 -16.90
N LEU A 47 -3.17 -22.00 -17.78
CA LEU A 47 -3.45 -21.91 -19.21
C LEU A 47 -2.96 -23.15 -19.96
N THR A 48 -3.62 -23.45 -21.07
CA THR A 48 -3.21 -24.56 -21.94
C THR A 48 -1.87 -24.22 -22.62
N LEU A 49 -0.84 -25.03 -22.34
CA LEU A 49 0.44 -24.96 -23.05
C LEU A 49 0.30 -25.68 -24.40
N THR A 50 0.59 -24.96 -25.47
CA THR A 50 0.57 -25.46 -26.84
C THR A 50 1.93 -25.31 -27.51
N GLY A 51 2.06 -25.60 -28.81
CA GLY A 51 3.30 -25.37 -29.54
C GLY A 51 3.03 -24.69 -30.89
N LYS A 52 3.84 -23.68 -31.24
CA LYS A 52 3.78 -22.95 -32.52
C LYS A 52 4.98 -23.30 -33.37
N ASN A 53 4.74 -23.51 -34.65
CA ASN A 53 5.82 -23.72 -35.60
C ASN A 53 6.41 -22.36 -36.03
N CYS A 54 7.66 -22.11 -35.68
CA CYS A 54 8.34 -20.82 -35.85
C CYS A 54 9.60 -20.93 -36.74
N GLY A 55 9.74 -22.04 -37.51
CA GLY A 55 10.95 -22.31 -38.30
C GLY A 55 12.12 -22.93 -37.50
N LEU A 56 11.86 -23.33 -36.25
CA LEU A 56 12.77 -24.11 -35.40
C LEU A 56 12.60 -25.61 -35.69
N GLU A 57 13.57 -26.45 -35.31
CA GLU A 57 13.49 -27.93 -35.42
C GLU A 57 12.35 -28.47 -34.57
N GLU A 58 12.11 -27.90 -33.39
CA GLU A 58 10.98 -28.23 -32.52
C GLU A 58 9.98 -27.09 -32.49
N ARG A 59 8.71 -27.42 -32.17
CA ARG A 59 7.67 -26.40 -31.97
C ARG A 59 8.00 -25.60 -30.71
N ALA A 60 8.02 -24.26 -30.84
CA ALA A 60 8.21 -23.39 -29.68
C ALA A 60 7.03 -23.54 -28.70
N PRO A 61 7.26 -23.86 -27.41
CA PRO A 61 6.20 -23.80 -26.39
C PRO A 61 5.50 -22.45 -26.42
N MET A 62 4.18 -22.43 -26.38
CA MET A 62 3.38 -21.22 -26.50
C MET A 62 2.11 -21.34 -25.64
N CYS A 63 1.77 -20.25 -24.95
CA CYS A 63 0.43 -20.01 -24.40
C CYS A 63 -0.03 -18.60 -24.79
N GLY A 64 -1.32 -18.33 -24.68
CA GLY A 64 -1.85 -17.02 -25.06
C GLY A 64 -3.15 -16.69 -24.37
N VAL A 65 -3.42 -15.39 -24.22
CA VAL A 65 -4.63 -14.85 -23.64
C VAL A 65 -5.30 -13.88 -24.61
N PRO A 66 -6.65 -13.82 -24.67
CA PRO A 66 -7.33 -12.82 -25.48
C PRO A 66 -6.97 -11.40 -25.02
N PHE A 67 -6.71 -10.48 -25.97
CA PHE A 67 -6.25 -9.14 -25.61
C PHE A 67 -7.22 -8.35 -24.74
N HIS A 68 -8.52 -8.54 -24.93
CA HIS A 68 -9.56 -7.88 -24.15
C HIS A 68 -9.67 -8.39 -22.69
N ALA A 69 -9.07 -9.52 -22.38
CA ALA A 69 -9.01 -10.11 -21.03
C ALA A 69 -7.61 -10.03 -20.41
N ALA A 70 -6.63 -9.46 -21.10
CA ALA A 70 -5.21 -9.49 -20.72
C ALA A 70 -4.96 -8.87 -19.35
N ASP A 71 -5.62 -7.75 -19.01
CA ASP A 71 -5.42 -7.02 -17.76
C ASP A 71 -5.62 -7.93 -16.53
N SER A 72 -6.62 -8.79 -16.52
CA SER A 72 -6.87 -9.72 -15.40
C SER A 72 -5.74 -10.74 -15.22
N TYR A 73 -5.13 -11.19 -16.31
CA TYR A 73 -4.00 -12.13 -16.28
C TYR A 73 -2.69 -11.41 -15.90
N ILE A 74 -2.46 -10.21 -16.44
CA ILE A 74 -1.32 -9.36 -16.08
C ILE A 74 -1.34 -9.07 -14.58
N ASN A 75 -2.49 -8.66 -14.04
CA ASN A 75 -2.65 -8.38 -12.62
C ASN A 75 -2.32 -9.58 -11.73
N ARG A 76 -2.72 -10.80 -12.10
CA ARG A 76 -2.37 -12.02 -11.36
C ARG A 76 -0.87 -12.27 -11.35
N LEU A 77 -0.19 -12.12 -12.49
CA LEU A 77 1.26 -12.28 -12.59
C LEU A 77 2.01 -11.21 -11.78
N VAL A 78 1.57 -9.96 -11.89
CA VAL A 78 2.18 -8.83 -11.16
C VAL A 78 1.97 -8.98 -9.66
N SER A 79 0.80 -9.45 -9.21
CA SER A 79 0.55 -9.75 -7.79
C SER A 79 1.44 -10.87 -7.24
N ASN A 80 1.91 -11.77 -8.10
CA ASN A 80 2.89 -12.80 -7.76
C ASN A 80 4.36 -12.30 -7.82
N GLY A 81 4.57 -10.98 -8.07
CA GLY A 81 5.89 -10.35 -8.11
C GLY A 81 6.59 -10.37 -9.46
N HIS A 82 5.92 -10.79 -10.54
CA HIS A 82 6.49 -10.76 -11.89
C HIS A 82 6.37 -9.40 -12.55
N LYS A 83 7.32 -9.10 -13.46
CA LYS A 83 7.26 -7.95 -14.35
C LYS A 83 6.72 -8.38 -15.71
N VAL A 84 5.82 -7.61 -16.30
CA VAL A 84 5.18 -7.93 -17.58
C VAL A 84 5.41 -6.80 -18.59
N ALA A 85 6.10 -7.10 -19.70
CA ALA A 85 6.28 -6.18 -20.82
C ALA A 85 5.16 -6.37 -21.85
N ILE A 86 4.42 -5.31 -22.15
CA ILE A 86 3.30 -5.32 -23.11
C ILE A 86 3.81 -4.83 -24.47
N CYS A 87 3.89 -5.74 -25.44
CA CYS A 87 4.30 -5.44 -26.81
C CYS A 87 3.06 -5.39 -27.70
N GLU A 88 2.71 -4.18 -28.19
CA GLU A 88 1.49 -3.90 -28.98
C GLU A 88 1.82 -3.67 -30.45
N GLN A 89 0.80 -3.83 -31.31
CA GLN A 89 0.87 -3.51 -32.72
C GLN A 89 0.71 -2.01 -32.93
N MET A 90 1.68 -1.37 -33.56
CA MET A 90 1.74 0.09 -33.77
C MET A 90 1.06 0.55 -35.05
N GLU A 91 0.65 -0.39 -35.96
CA GLU A 91 0.01 -0.10 -37.23
C GLU A 91 -1.12 -1.09 -37.50
N ASP A 92 -2.08 -0.68 -38.34
CA ASP A 92 -3.19 -1.53 -38.79
C ASP A 92 -2.64 -2.67 -39.67
N PRO A 93 -2.89 -3.94 -39.29
CA PRO A 93 -2.47 -5.11 -40.11
C PRO A 93 -2.93 -5.06 -41.57
N LYS A 94 -4.04 -4.36 -41.87
CA LYS A 94 -4.56 -4.20 -43.24
C LYS A 94 -3.75 -3.22 -44.10
N GLN A 95 -2.99 -2.32 -43.47
CA GLN A 95 -2.19 -1.30 -44.13
C GLN A 95 -0.70 -1.62 -44.17
N ALA A 96 -0.28 -2.61 -43.39
CA ALA A 96 1.13 -2.99 -43.28
C ALA A 96 1.68 -3.62 -44.55
N LYS A 97 2.77 -3.07 -45.06
CA LYS A 97 3.57 -3.65 -46.15
C LYS A 97 4.63 -4.56 -45.59
N GLY A 98 4.25 -5.79 -45.17
CA GLY A 98 5.19 -6.75 -44.56
C GLY A 98 4.82 -7.16 -43.14
N ILE A 99 5.80 -7.22 -42.24
CA ILE A 99 5.55 -7.53 -40.82
C ILE A 99 5.00 -6.30 -40.12
N VAL A 100 3.86 -6.42 -39.48
CA VAL A 100 3.26 -5.36 -38.66
C VAL A 100 4.27 -4.90 -37.57
N LYS A 101 4.55 -3.61 -37.53
CA LYS A 101 5.44 -3.00 -36.53
C LYS A 101 4.88 -3.21 -35.13
N ARG A 102 5.73 -3.66 -34.21
CA ARG A 102 5.38 -3.88 -32.80
C ARG A 102 6.43 -3.24 -31.92
N GLU A 103 5.99 -2.64 -30.82
CA GLU A 103 6.86 -2.02 -29.84
C GLU A 103 6.33 -2.32 -28.44
N VAL A 104 7.23 -2.38 -27.45
CA VAL A 104 6.81 -2.42 -26.03
C VAL A 104 6.30 -1.03 -25.69
N ILE A 105 5.03 -0.96 -25.27
CA ILE A 105 4.37 0.30 -24.92
C ILE A 105 4.36 0.57 -23.41
N ARG A 106 4.60 -0.47 -22.61
CA ARG A 106 4.59 -0.37 -21.16
C ARG A 106 5.19 -1.64 -20.52
N VAL A 107 5.86 -1.45 -19.38
CA VAL A 107 6.23 -2.54 -18.47
C VAL A 107 5.42 -2.38 -17.19
N VAL A 108 4.63 -3.40 -16.83
CA VAL A 108 3.84 -3.43 -15.60
C VAL A 108 4.60 -4.20 -14.53
N THR A 109 4.84 -3.56 -13.40
CA THR A 109 5.51 -4.14 -12.23
C THR A 109 4.60 -3.98 -10.99
N PRO A 110 4.87 -4.66 -9.87
CA PRO A 110 4.07 -4.50 -8.66
C PRO A 110 3.88 -3.04 -8.21
N GLY A 111 4.93 -2.23 -8.27
CA GLY A 111 4.91 -0.81 -7.87
C GLY A 111 4.40 0.15 -8.94
N THR A 112 4.34 -0.27 -10.20
CA THR A 112 3.93 0.58 -11.34
C THR A 112 2.56 0.21 -11.92
N ASN A 113 1.83 -0.70 -11.27
CA ASN A 113 0.47 -1.06 -11.69
C ASN A 113 -0.51 0.10 -11.44
N THR A 114 -1.27 0.46 -12.48
CA THR A 114 -2.27 1.55 -12.43
C THR A 114 -3.69 1.04 -12.69
N ASP A 115 -3.90 -0.28 -12.74
CA ASP A 115 -5.24 -0.84 -12.94
C ASP A 115 -6.06 -0.77 -11.64
N MET A 116 -7.10 0.08 -11.65
CA MET A 116 -7.98 0.29 -10.50
C MET A 116 -8.73 -0.99 -10.05
N ALA A 117 -8.96 -1.93 -10.96
CA ALA A 117 -9.67 -3.17 -10.62
C ALA A 117 -8.82 -4.13 -9.75
N SER A 118 -7.49 -3.98 -9.79
CA SER A 118 -6.55 -4.83 -9.03
C SER A 118 -5.99 -4.17 -7.77
N LEU A 119 -6.09 -2.84 -7.68
CA LEU A 119 -5.55 -2.08 -6.55
C LEU A 119 -6.60 -1.93 -5.45
N ASP A 120 -6.16 -1.98 -4.19
CA ASP A 120 -6.99 -1.60 -3.05
C ASP A 120 -7.28 -0.08 -3.12
N GLU A 121 -8.56 0.29 -3.12
CA GLU A 121 -8.98 1.69 -3.21
C GLU A 121 -8.54 2.50 -1.98
N ALA A 122 -8.47 1.88 -0.81
CA ALA A 122 -8.12 2.51 0.46
C ALA A 122 -6.61 2.45 0.79
N LYS A 123 -5.77 2.02 -0.17
CA LYS A 123 -4.32 1.89 0.03
C LYS A 123 -3.55 2.50 -1.15
N ASN A 124 -2.46 3.21 -0.85
CA ASN A 124 -1.50 3.64 -1.85
C ASN A 124 -0.69 2.47 -2.39
N ASN A 125 -0.25 2.54 -3.64
CA ASN A 125 0.61 1.55 -4.27
C ASN A 125 2.01 2.14 -4.47
N TYR A 126 2.82 2.11 -3.41
CA TYR A 126 4.14 2.71 -3.44
C TYR A 126 5.19 1.82 -4.13
N ILE A 127 6.04 2.45 -4.93
CA ILE A 127 7.34 1.96 -5.32
C ILE A 127 8.42 2.77 -4.61
N MET A 128 9.46 2.10 -4.13
CA MET A 128 10.55 2.74 -3.38
C MET A 128 11.89 2.50 -4.05
N SER A 129 12.71 3.54 -4.13
CA SER A 129 14.13 3.45 -4.52
C SER A 129 15.01 3.60 -3.29
N ILE A 130 15.96 2.70 -3.12
CA ILE A 130 16.92 2.73 -2.03
C ILE A 130 18.34 2.75 -2.60
N VAL A 131 19.12 3.72 -2.16
CA VAL A 131 20.52 3.87 -2.52
C VAL A 131 21.38 3.82 -1.26
N TYR A 132 22.32 2.91 -1.20
CA TYR A 132 23.32 2.86 -0.15
C TYR A 132 24.62 3.47 -0.63
N THR A 133 25.08 4.53 0.04
CA THR A 133 26.33 5.26 -0.26
C THR A 133 27.02 5.65 1.05
N GLU A 134 28.30 5.31 1.20
CA GLU A 134 29.20 5.79 2.29
C GLU A 134 28.54 5.90 3.67
N ASP A 135 27.89 4.85 4.15
CA ASP A 135 27.18 4.75 5.44
C ASP A 135 25.83 5.52 5.54
N LYS A 136 25.27 5.97 4.42
CA LYS A 136 23.92 6.55 4.36
C LYS A 136 23.02 5.80 3.40
N TYR A 137 21.74 5.85 3.67
CA TYR A 137 20.68 5.35 2.78
C TYR A 137 19.86 6.53 2.26
N GLY A 138 19.88 6.75 0.96
CA GLY A 138 18.93 7.61 0.26
C GLY A 138 17.67 6.83 -0.04
N ILE A 139 16.51 7.42 0.22
CA ILE A 139 15.19 6.80 0.02
C ILE A 139 14.34 7.73 -0.82
N ALA A 140 13.74 7.20 -1.87
CA ALA A 140 12.68 7.90 -2.60
C ALA A 140 11.49 6.97 -2.78
N THR A 141 10.28 7.50 -2.60
CA THR A 141 9.04 6.71 -2.64
C THR A 141 8.00 7.42 -3.49
N CYS A 142 7.39 6.72 -4.43
CA CYS A 142 6.38 7.29 -5.32
C CYS A 142 5.14 6.37 -5.41
N ASP A 143 3.95 6.96 -5.41
CA ASP A 143 2.73 6.31 -5.89
C ASP A 143 2.38 6.87 -7.27
N VAL A 144 2.61 6.06 -8.30
CA VAL A 144 2.37 6.43 -9.70
C VAL A 144 0.90 6.76 -9.95
N THR A 145 -0.02 6.18 -9.16
CA THR A 145 -1.47 6.34 -9.35
C THR A 145 -2.03 7.65 -8.79
N THR A 146 -1.38 8.24 -7.78
CA THR A 146 -1.77 9.50 -7.15
C THR A 146 -0.84 10.66 -7.50
N GLY A 147 0.40 10.35 -7.91
CA GLY A 147 1.45 11.33 -8.18
C GLY A 147 2.22 11.77 -6.94
N ASP A 148 2.01 11.13 -5.79
CA ASP A 148 2.77 11.40 -4.57
C ASP A 148 4.22 10.97 -4.73
N PHE A 149 5.17 11.88 -4.46
CA PHE A 149 6.59 11.61 -4.58
C PHE A 149 7.36 12.22 -3.40
N PHE A 150 8.00 11.37 -2.61
CA PHE A 150 8.72 11.73 -1.40
C PHE A 150 10.17 11.31 -1.48
N THR A 151 11.07 12.07 -0.78
CA THR A 151 12.48 11.67 -0.63
C THR A 151 13.02 12.05 0.75
N THR A 152 13.95 11.25 1.25
CA THR A 152 14.65 11.46 2.52
C THR A 152 16.01 10.75 2.54
N GLU A 153 16.81 11.01 3.58
CA GLU A 153 18.03 10.27 3.90
C GLU A 153 18.00 9.74 5.32
N VAL A 154 18.59 8.57 5.52
CA VAL A 154 18.76 7.97 6.84
C VAL A 154 20.17 7.43 7.02
N ASP A 155 20.66 7.43 8.26
CA ASP A 155 22.02 7.06 8.64
C ASP A 155 22.15 5.64 9.21
N THR A 156 21.03 4.93 9.39
CA THR A 156 21.02 3.59 9.96
C THR A 156 20.07 2.67 9.20
N GLU A 157 20.45 1.39 9.08
CA GLU A 157 19.64 0.31 8.54
C GLU A 157 18.24 0.29 9.16
N ARG A 158 18.19 0.49 10.47
CA ARG A 158 16.95 0.46 11.21
C ARG A 158 15.97 1.57 10.80
N LYS A 159 16.45 2.83 10.70
CA LYS A 159 15.59 3.94 10.20
C LYS A 159 15.10 3.64 8.79
N LEU A 160 15.93 2.97 7.97
CA LEU A 160 15.50 2.49 6.66
C LEU A 160 14.36 1.47 6.78
N LEU A 161 14.50 0.45 7.64
CA LEU A 161 13.45 -0.55 7.85
C LEU A 161 12.15 0.04 8.42
N ASP A 162 12.26 1.08 9.25
CA ASP A 162 11.10 1.83 9.74
C ASP A 162 10.39 2.58 8.59
N GLU A 163 11.14 3.18 7.64
CA GLU A 163 10.57 3.83 6.45
C GLU A 163 9.98 2.80 5.47
N VAL A 164 10.64 1.67 5.24
CA VAL A 164 10.07 0.56 4.44
C VAL A 164 8.76 0.08 5.06
N SER A 165 8.72 -0.09 6.39
CA SER A 165 7.50 -0.49 7.10
C SER A 165 6.42 0.58 7.07
N ARG A 166 6.81 1.87 7.07
CA ARG A 166 5.90 3.01 7.01
C ARG A 166 5.17 3.11 5.68
N PHE A 167 5.89 3.02 4.57
CA PHE A 167 5.30 3.11 3.24
C PHE A 167 4.74 1.77 2.75
N ASN A 168 5.28 0.66 3.27
CA ASN A 168 4.94 -0.70 2.87
C ASN A 168 4.85 -0.83 1.33
N PRO A 169 5.96 -0.56 0.60
CA PRO A 169 5.98 -0.53 -0.85
C PRO A 169 5.70 -1.91 -1.45
N SER A 170 5.08 -1.95 -2.61
CA SER A 170 4.87 -3.20 -3.36
C SER A 170 6.16 -3.63 -4.09
N GLU A 171 7.02 -2.67 -4.39
CA GLU A 171 8.30 -2.89 -5.08
C GLU A 171 9.40 -1.98 -4.53
N ILE A 172 10.60 -2.53 -4.40
CA ILE A 172 11.83 -1.78 -4.09
C ILE A 172 12.81 -1.97 -5.24
N ILE A 173 13.34 -0.86 -5.75
CA ILE A 173 14.50 -0.84 -6.64
C ILE A 173 15.71 -0.35 -5.84
N CYS A 174 16.89 -0.92 -6.06
CA CYS A 174 18.07 -0.57 -5.28
C CYS A 174 19.36 -0.73 -6.08
N ASN A 175 20.45 -0.13 -5.59
CA ASN A 175 21.79 -0.36 -6.13
C ASN A 175 22.39 -1.67 -5.58
N GLU A 176 23.42 -2.19 -6.26
CA GLU A 176 24.10 -3.44 -5.83
C GLU A 176 24.70 -3.33 -4.42
N ALA A 177 25.19 -2.14 -4.03
CA ALA A 177 25.75 -1.90 -2.71
C ALA A 177 24.74 -2.15 -1.58
N PHE A 178 23.45 -1.95 -1.83
CA PHE A 178 22.39 -2.25 -0.87
C PHE A 178 22.34 -3.75 -0.50
N TYR A 179 22.53 -4.66 -1.45
CA TYR A 179 22.61 -6.11 -1.16
C TYR A 179 23.83 -6.48 -0.31
N MET A 180 24.88 -5.65 -0.35
CA MET A 180 26.12 -5.87 0.43
C MET A 180 26.08 -5.19 1.79
N SER A 181 25.06 -4.41 2.11
CA SER A 181 24.91 -3.65 3.36
C SER A 181 24.61 -4.51 4.59
N GLY A 182 24.36 -5.82 4.41
CA GLY A 182 24.00 -6.74 5.50
C GLY A 182 22.51 -6.85 5.79
N ILE A 183 21.67 -6.09 5.10
CA ILE A 183 20.22 -6.15 5.23
C ILE A 183 19.68 -7.47 4.67
N ASP A 184 18.79 -8.13 5.42
CA ASP A 184 18.11 -9.34 4.97
C ASP A 184 17.02 -9.03 3.94
N VAL A 185 17.42 -9.04 2.66
CA VAL A 185 16.52 -8.82 1.53
C VAL A 185 15.51 -9.97 1.38
N ASP A 186 15.88 -11.19 1.78
CA ASP A 186 14.99 -12.35 1.71
C ASP A 186 13.86 -12.25 2.76
N ASP A 187 14.11 -11.64 3.92
CA ASP A 187 13.07 -11.31 4.90
C ASP A 187 12.05 -10.31 4.31
N MET A 188 12.50 -9.28 3.57
CA MET A 188 11.61 -8.35 2.90
C MET A 188 10.72 -9.05 1.86
N LYS A 189 11.27 -9.98 1.08
CA LYS A 189 10.52 -10.75 0.07
C LYS A 189 9.53 -11.71 0.69
N ASN A 190 9.97 -12.50 1.65
CA ASN A 190 9.19 -13.62 2.18
C ASN A 190 8.18 -13.19 3.24
N ARG A 191 8.53 -12.24 4.11
CA ARG A 191 7.69 -11.80 5.23
C ARG A 191 6.83 -10.60 4.89
N LEU A 192 7.39 -9.62 4.17
CA LEU A 192 6.66 -8.40 3.80
C LEU A 192 6.02 -8.49 2.42
N SER A 193 6.32 -9.55 1.64
CA SER A 193 5.84 -9.73 0.26
C SER A 193 6.23 -8.56 -0.68
N ILE A 194 7.41 -7.96 -0.44
CA ILE A 194 7.92 -6.85 -1.24
C ILE A 194 8.83 -7.41 -2.35
N THR A 195 8.58 -7.02 -3.58
CA THR A 195 9.48 -7.37 -4.70
C THR A 195 10.71 -6.46 -4.66
N VAL A 196 11.91 -7.02 -4.48
CA VAL A 196 13.17 -6.24 -4.45
C VAL A 196 14.00 -6.57 -5.68
N SER A 197 14.40 -5.54 -6.43
CA SER A 197 15.19 -5.64 -7.66
C SER A 197 16.42 -4.74 -7.61
N ALA A 198 17.61 -5.28 -7.85
CA ALA A 198 18.79 -4.47 -8.11
C ALA A 198 18.77 -3.95 -9.55
N LEU A 199 19.11 -2.69 -9.73
CA LEU A 199 19.30 -2.07 -11.03
C LEU A 199 20.80 -1.82 -11.29
N ASP A 200 21.13 -1.66 -12.55
CA ASP A 200 22.49 -1.33 -12.97
C ASP A 200 23.01 -0.05 -12.30
N SER A 201 24.30 0.02 -12.00
CA SER A 201 24.91 1.13 -11.28
C SER A 201 24.75 2.50 -11.94
N TRP A 202 24.56 2.55 -13.26
CA TRP A 202 24.39 3.79 -14.00
C TRP A 202 23.09 4.54 -13.65
N TYR A 203 22.02 3.83 -13.22
CA TYR A 203 20.77 4.46 -12.71
C TYR A 203 21.05 5.36 -11.51
N PHE A 204 22.02 4.99 -10.69
CA PHE A 204 22.34 5.64 -9.42
C PHE A 204 23.53 6.61 -9.53
N SER A 205 23.76 7.16 -10.72
CA SER A 205 24.77 8.19 -10.90
C SER A 205 24.21 9.57 -10.57
N ASP A 206 24.99 10.40 -9.85
CA ASP A 206 24.61 11.76 -9.47
C ASP A 206 24.27 12.63 -10.70
N GLY A 207 25.06 12.54 -11.77
CA GLY A 207 24.81 13.29 -13.00
C GLY A 207 23.45 12.98 -13.63
N LEU A 208 23.09 11.68 -13.77
CA LEU A 208 21.80 11.27 -14.33
C LEU A 208 20.64 11.67 -13.42
N ALA A 209 20.80 11.53 -12.10
CA ALA A 209 19.77 11.91 -11.13
C ALA A 209 19.45 13.40 -11.23
N ASN A 210 20.48 14.24 -11.22
CA ASN A 210 20.33 15.69 -11.39
C ASN A 210 19.65 16.05 -12.72
N GLU A 211 20.15 15.51 -13.85
CA GLU A 211 19.59 15.77 -15.18
C GLU A 211 18.10 15.36 -15.24
N THR A 212 17.76 14.19 -14.74
CA THR A 212 16.39 13.66 -14.76
C THR A 212 15.45 14.53 -13.93
N LEU A 213 15.82 14.89 -12.70
CA LEU A 213 14.99 15.71 -11.82
C LEU A 213 14.83 17.14 -12.35
N LEU A 214 15.93 17.80 -12.78
CA LEU A 214 15.87 19.16 -13.33
C LEU A 214 15.01 19.24 -14.59
N SER A 215 15.14 18.26 -15.48
CA SER A 215 14.34 18.16 -16.71
C SER A 215 12.86 17.94 -16.41
N HIS A 216 12.52 17.03 -15.49
CA HIS A 216 11.13 16.68 -15.17
C HIS A 216 10.38 17.84 -14.49
N PHE A 217 10.98 18.45 -13.45
CA PHE A 217 10.35 19.54 -12.70
C PHE A 217 10.55 20.90 -13.33
N HIS A 218 11.25 21.00 -14.47
CA HIS A 218 11.55 22.26 -15.18
C HIS A 218 12.22 23.32 -14.33
N VAL A 219 13.12 22.91 -13.43
CA VAL A 219 13.88 23.78 -12.54
C VAL A 219 15.35 23.85 -12.95
N GLN A 220 16.06 24.93 -12.58
CA GLN A 220 17.46 25.13 -12.96
C GLN A 220 18.45 24.54 -11.96
N THR A 221 18.02 24.34 -10.70
CA THR A 221 18.87 23.85 -9.61
C THR A 221 18.11 22.89 -8.71
N ILE A 222 18.80 21.93 -8.13
CA ILE A 222 18.25 21.00 -7.13
C ILE A 222 17.75 21.75 -5.88
N ASN A 223 18.36 22.88 -5.54
CA ASN A 223 17.96 23.72 -4.42
C ASN A 223 16.52 24.23 -4.57
N ALA A 224 16.04 24.45 -5.80
CA ALA A 224 14.66 24.85 -6.05
C ALA A 224 13.64 23.77 -5.65
N LEU A 225 14.08 22.51 -5.48
CA LEU A 225 13.28 21.40 -4.99
C LEU A 225 13.42 21.20 -3.47
N GLY A 226 14.21 22.02 -2.76
CA GLY A 226 14.45 21.88 -1.33
C GLY A 226 15.35 20.69 -0.95
N LEU A 227 16.22 20.24 -1.86
CA LEU A 227 17.05 19.03 -1.70
C LEU A 227 18.51 19.32 -1.39
N GLU A 228 18.85 20.50 -0.88
CA GLU A 228 20.23 20.94 -0.62
C GLU A 228 20.99 19.98 0.32
N ASP A 229 20.31 19.40 1.28
CA ASP A 229 20.88 18.53 2.33
C ASP A 229 20.65 17.03 2.09
N TYR A 230 20.18 16.61 0.89
CA TYR A 230 19.74 15.23 0.59
C TYR A 230 20.51 14.59 -0.57
N GLU A 231 21.84 14.49 -0.49
CA GLU A 231 22.67 13.97 -1.59
C GLU A 231 22.27 12.57 -2.06
N SER A 232 22.17 11.60 -1.13
CA SER A 232 21.74 10.24 -1.46
C SER A 232 20.25 10.19 -1.80
N GLY A 233 19.42 11.07 -1.21
CA GLY A 233 18.01 11.23 -1.53
C GLY A 233 17.76 11.71 -2.96
N VAL A 234 18.61 12.61 -3.47
CA VAL A 234 18.60 13.07 -4.88
C VAL A 234 18.88 11.92 -5.82
N ILE A 235 19.91 11.10 -5.52
CA ILE A 235 20.25 9.93 -6.33
C ILE A 235 19.10 8.93 -6.34
N ALA A 236 18.49 8.65 -5.18
CA ALA A 236 17.36 7.73 -5.07
C ALA A 236 16.14 8.23 -5.86
N ALA A 237 15.82 9.54 -5.75
CA ALA A 237 14.69 10.14 -6.46
C ALA A 237 14.90 10.17 -7.98
N GLY A 238 16.11 10.52 -8.43
CA GLY A 238 16.45 10.50 -9.86
C GLY A 238 16.39 9.10 -10.46
N ALA A 239 16.94 8.10 -9.76
CA ALA A 239 16.89 6.70 -10.19
C ALA A 239 15.44 6.20 -10.28
N LEU A 240 14.59 6.52 -9.28
CA LEU A 240 13.19 6.15 -9.29
C LEU A 240 12.45 6.78 -10.47
N LEU A 241 12.62 8.07 -10.68
CA LEU A 241 11.97 8.79 -11.78
C LEU A 241 12.41 8.25 -13.15
N LYS A 242 13.70 7.95 -13.31
CA LYS A 242 14.24 7.33 -14.54
C LYS A 242 13.62 5.95 -14.78
N TYR A 243 13.52 5.11 -13.76
CA TYR A 243 12.86 3.81 -13.83
C TYR A 243 11.38 3.93 -14.22
N LEU A 244 10.67 4.93 -13.67
CA LEU A 244 9.27 5.19 -14.01
C LEU A 244 9.11 5.62 -15.48
N TYR A 245 10.01 6.45 -16.02
CA TYR A 245 9.99 6.80 -17.45
C TYR A 245 10.17 5.57 -18.34
N GLU A 246 11.07 4.65 -17.98
CA GLU A 246 11.34 3.45 -18.77
C GLU A 246 10.26 2.38 -18.66
N THR A 247 9.54 2.31 -17.53
CA THR A 247 8.47 1.35 -17.33
C THR A 247 7.12 1.85 -17.83
N GLN A 248 6.79 3.12 -17.60
CA GLN A 248 5.52 3.68 -18.03
C GLN A 248 5.52 4.18 -19.48
N MET A 249 6.69 4.55 -20.00
CA MET A 249 6.89 5.08 -21.38
C MET A 249 5.97 6.29 -21.69
N ASN A 250 5.63 7.07 -20.66
CA ASN A 250 4.76 8.25 -20.68
C ASN A 250 5.49 9.46 -20.07
N SER A 251 4.88 10.64 -20.21
CA SER A 251 5.44 11.92 -19.74
C SER A 251 5.49 12.07 -18.21
N LEU A 252 4.79 11.23 -17.44
CA LEU A 252 4.64 11.31 -15.98
C LEU A 252 4.14 12.67 -15.47
N ASP A 253 3.33 13.37 -16.27
CA ASP A 253 2.85 14.73 -16.00
C ASP A 253 1.96 14.84 -14.74
N ASN A 254 1.58 13.71 -14.15
CA ASN A 254 0.86 13.65 -12.89
C ASN A 254 1.78 13.75 -11.66
N ILE A 255 3.10 13.58 -11.81
CA ILE A 255 4.09 13.75 -10.74
C ILE A 255 4.59 15.20 -10.81
N LEU A 256 3.93 16.08 -10.05
CA LEU A 256 4.18 17.53 -10.14
C LEU A 256 5.18 18.06 -9.14
N GLU A 257 5.30 17.41 -7.99
CA GLU A 257 6.09 17.90 -6.85
C GLU A 257 6.88 16.76 -6.23
N LEU A 258 8.10 17.03 -5.81
CA LEU A 258 8.91 16.15 -4.98
C LEU A 258 8.98 16.73 -3.57
N HIS A 259 8.55 15.96 -2.58
CA HIS A 259 8.46 16.39 -1.20
C HIS A 259 9.63 15.82 -0.38
N PRO A 260 10.69 16.62 -0.10
CA PRO A 260 11.69 16.24 0.87
C PRO A 260 11.08 16.24 2.27
N TYR A 261 11.38 15.25 3.08
CA TYR A 261 10.91 15.20 4.45
C TYR A 261 12.00 14.76 5.43
N SER A 262 11.92 15.31 6.63
CA SER A 262 12.74 14.86 7.76
C SER A 262 11.92 13.91 8.64
N ILE A 263 12.54 12.82 9.07
CA ILE A 263 11.91 11.81 9.95
C ILE A 263 11.40 12.41 11.27
N GLY A 264 11.94 13.56 11.70
CA GLY A 264 11.56 14.21 12.96
C GLY A 264 10.22 14.95 13.00
N LYS A 265 9.45 15.04 11.90
CA LYS A 265 8.14 15.72 11.86
C LYS A 265 6.98 14.89 12.40
N TYR A 266 7.13 13.57 12.44
CA TYR A 266 6.07 12.64 12.84
C TYR A 266 6.51 11.78 14.01
N MET A 267 5.54 11.30 14.78
CA MET A 267 5.77 10.32 15.83
C MET A 267 6.23 8.99 15.22
N ILE A 268 7.37 8.48 15.67
CA ILE A 268 7.91 7.23 15.17
C ILE A 268 7.22 6.06 15.86
N ILE A 269 6.70 5.14 15.07
CA ILE A 269 6.11 3.88 15.50
C ILE A 269 6.81 2.77 14.71
N ASP A 270 7.59 1.95 15.37
CA ASP A 270 8.31 0.85 14.73
C ASP A 270 7.36 -0.24 14.19
N SER A 271 7.87 -1.11 13.33
CA SER A 271 7.07 -2.15 12.68
C SER A 271 6.40 -3.10 13.67
N SER A 272 7.08 -3.45 14.76
CA SER A 272 6.55 -4.30 15.84
C SER A 272 5.39 -3.59 16.55
N SER A 273 5.55 -2.30 16.89
CA SER A 273 4.51 -1.51 17.55
C SER A 273 3.28 -1.29 16.68
N ARG A 274 3.46 -1.05 15.37
CA ARG A 274 2.34 -0.95 14.40
C ARG A 274 1.49 -2.22 14.41
N ARG A 275 2.14 -3.38 14.35
CA ARG A 275 1.48 -4.70 14.41
C ARG A 275 0.80 -4.93 15.76
N ASN A 276 1.53 -4.73 16.87
CA ASN A 276 1.04 -4.98 18.21
C ASN A 276 -0.15 -4.10 18.61
N LEU A 277 -0.21 -2.87 18.11
CA LEU A 277 -1.34 -1.96 18.29
C LEU A 277 -2.47 -2.16 17.28
N GLU A 278 -2.29 -3.03 16.29
CA GLU A 278 -3.28 -3.32 15.25
C GLU A 278 -3.83 -2.04 14.62
N LEU A 279 -2.94 -1.16 14.16
CA LEU A 279 -3.32 0.17 13.69
C LEU A 279 -4.18 0.15 12.44
N VAL A 280 -3.80 -0.64 11.42
CA VAL A 280 -4.45 -0.68 10.11
C VAL A 280 -5.08 -2.04 9.79
N GLU A 281 -4.57 -3.11 10.38
CA GLU A 281 -5.05 -4.48 10.21
C GLU A 281 -4.81 -5.31 11.47
N THR A 282 -5.54 -6.42 11.60
CA THR A 282 -5.40 -7.35 12.74
C THR A 282 -4.18 -8.25 12.56
N LEU A 283 -3.58 -8.69 13.70
CA LEU A 283 -2.38 -9.53 13.71
C LEU A 283 -2.59 -10.90 13.05
N ARG A 284 -3.73 -11.55 13.32
CA ARG A 284 -3.97 -12.94 12.90
C ARG A 284 -4.55 -13.04 11.50
N GLU A 285 -5.62 -12.27 11.23
CA GLU A 285 -6.42 -12.41 10.01
C GLU A 285 -6.01 -11.40 8.93
N LYS A 286 -5.12 -10.44 9.26
CA LYS A 286 -4.69 -9.33 8.38
C LYS A 286 -5.89 -8.60 7.74
N GLN A 287 -6.97 -8.43 8.53
CA GLN A 287 -8.20 -7.76 8.12
C GLN A 287 -8.29 -6.36 8.74
N LYS A 288 -8.90 -5.43 8.03
CA LYS A 288 -9.19 -4.08 8.53
C LYS A 288 -10.14 -4.11 9.74
N ARG A 289 -11.17 -4.98 9.72
CA ARG A 289 -12.12 -5.11 10.83
C ARG A 289 -11.40 -5.59 12.10
N GLY A 290 -11.52 -4.82 13.17
CA GLY A 290 -10.84 -5.08 14.43
C GLY A 290 -9.55 -4.27 14.61
N SER A 291 -9.17 -3.40 13.65
CA SER A 291 -8.07 -2.46 13.77
C SER A 291 -8.53 -1.07 14.23
N LEU A 292 -7.58 -0.18 14.61
CA LEU A 292 -7.89 1.22 14.90
C LEU A 292 -8.49 1.92 13.66
N LEU A 293 -7.90 1.71 12.49
CA LEU A 293 -8.39 2.30 11.24
C LEU A 293 -9.85 1.92 10.97
N TRP A 294 -10.28 0.69 11.26
CA TRP A 294 -11.67 0.28 11.10
C TRP A 294 -12.64 1.11 11.96
N VAL A 295 -12.22 1.51 13.16
CA VAL A 295 -13.03 2.36 14.03
C VAL A 295 -13.16 3.77 13.49
N LEU A 296 -12.04 4.35 13.03
CA LEU A 296 -11.94 5.74 12.60
C LEU A 296 -12.45 5.98 11.19
N ASP A 297 -12.37 4.97 10.31
CA ASP A 297 -12.70 5.12 8.89
C ASP A 297 -14.21 5.00 8.64
N LYS A 298 -14.81 6.16 8.49
CA LYS A 298 -16.16 6.40 8.00
C LYS A 298 -16.14 7.34 6.81
N THR A 299 -15.00 7.43 6.12
CA THR A 299 -14.84 8.22 4.89
C THR A 299 -15.81 7.75 3.80
N ARG A 300 -16.10 8.64 2.86
CA ARG A 300 -17.00 8.40 1.72
C ARG A 300 -16.23 8.23 0.42
N THR A 301 -14.99 8.72 0.37
CA THR A 301 -14.13 8.69 -0.82
C THR A 301 -12.92 7.79 -0.59
N ALA A 302 -12.40 7.18 -1.66
CA ALA A 302 -11.17 6.42 -1.63
C ALA A 302 -9.96 7.29 -1.24
N MET A 303 -9.91 8.55 -1.72
CA MET A 303 -8.89 9.54 -1.40
C MET A 303 -8.88 9.84 0.11
N GLY A 304 -10.05 10.05 0.72
CA GLY A 304 -10.18 10.24 2.16
C GLY A 304 -9.74 9.02 2.96
N ALA A 305 -10.06 7.81 2.51
CA ALA A 305 -9.62 6.58 3.16
C ALA A 305 -8.10 6.42 3.15
N ARG A 306 -7.43 6.71 2.03
CA ARG A 306 -5.96 6.72 1.93
C ARG A 306 -5.33 7.76 2.85
N LEU A 307 -5.84 8.98 2.84
CA LEU A 307 -5.32 10.05 3.69
C LEU A 307 -5.52 9.75 5.19
N LEU A 308 -6.66 9.19 5.58
CA LEU A 308 -6.89 8.79 6.98
C LEU A 308 -5.92 7.69 7.41
N ARG A 309 -5.66 6.71 6.54
CA ARG A 309 -4.65 5.69 6.79
C ARG A 309 -3.28 6.32 7.02
N THR A 310 -2.88 7.26 6.18
CA THR A 310 -1.62 8.02 6.34
C THR A 310 -1.59 8.75 7.68
N TYR A 311 -2.67 9.37 8.13
CA TYR A 311 -2.73 10.05 9.43
C TYR A 311 -2.58 9.09 10.61
N VAL A 312 -3.12 7.87 10.51
CA VAL A 312 -2.95 6.83 11.54
C VAL A 312 -1.51 6.31 11.59
N GLU A 313 -0.87 6.17 10.44
CA GLU A 313 0.51 5.69 10.32
C GLU A 313 1.57 6.77 10.63
N GLN A 314 1.19 8.06 10.55
CA GLN A 314 2.06 9.23 10.70
C GLN A 314 1.44 10.28 11.64
N PRO A 315 1.30 9.99 12.94
CA PRO A 315 0.79 10.98 13.89
C PRO A 315 1.73 12.17 14.03
N LEU A 316 1.19 13.34 14.25
CA LEU A 316 1.94 14.61 14.34
C LEU A 316 2.67 14.75 15.67
N ILE A 317 3.79 15.49 15.65
CA ILE A 317 4.50 15.93 16.85
C ILE A 317 4.26 17.43 17.09
N GLU A 318 3.96 18.18 16.05
CA GLU A 318 3.78 19.62 16.16
C GLU A 318 2.42 19.97 16.76
N LYS A 319 2.45 20.65 17.91
CA LYS A 319 1.25 20.99 18.70
C LYS A 319 0.28 21.89 17.94
N SER A 320 0.79 22.88 17.20
CA SER A 320 -0.03 23.81 16.41
C SER A 320 -0.89 23.07 15.40
N GLU A 321 -0.30 22.16 14.65
CA GLU A 321 -0.98 21.39 13.62
C GLU A 321 -2.01 20.40 14.23
N ILE A 322 -1.67 19.77 15.36
CA ILE A 322 -2.63 18.91 16.08
C ILE A 322 -3.87 19.73 16.50
N ILE A 323 -3.64 20.93 17.07
CA ILE A 323 -4.74 21.80 17.53
C ILE A 323 -5.58 22.30 16.36
N LYS A 324 -4.97 22.64 15.21
CA LYS A 324 -5.71 23.03 14.00
C LYS A 324 -6.69 21.93 13.57
N ARG A 325 -6.23 20.67 13.51
CA ARG A 325 -7.09 19.50 13.19
C ARG A 325 -8.24 19.35 14.19
N GLN A 326 -7.94 19.44 15.49
CA GLN A 326 -8.97 19.34 16.55
C GLN A 326 -10.03 20.45 16.47
N LYS A 327 -9.63 21.69 16.13
CA LYS A 327 -10.58 22.81 15.96
C LYS A 327 -11.55 22.54 14.81
N LEU A 328 -11.09 21.97 13.69
CA LEU A 328 -11.98 21.65 12.57
C LEU A 328 -12.97 20.53 12.94
N ILE A 329 -12.52 19.48 13.65
CA ILE A 329 -13.40 18.43 14.14
C ILE A 329 -14.47 19.00 15.10
N GLU A 330 -14.06 19.94 15.99
CA GLU A 330 -14.97 20.63 16.91
C GLU A 330 -16.02 21.45 16.15
N ALA A 331 -15.60 22.22 15.13
CA ALA A 331 -16.48 23.03 14.31
C ALA A 331 -17.50 22.17 13.52
N LEU A 332 -17.06 21.04 12.98
CA LEU A 332 -17.93 20.06 12.29
C LEU A 332 -18.93 19.38 13.25
N ASN A 333 -18.53 19.13 14.49
CA ASN A 333 -19.44 18.58 15.50
C ASN A 333 -20.43 19.61 16.06
N ALA A 334 -20.07 20.89 16.05
CA ALA A 334 -21.00 21.98 16.37
C ALA A 334 -22.05 22.20 15.27
N ASN A 335 -21.75 21.80 14.02
CA ASN A 335 -22.62 21.95 12.84
C ASN A 335 -22.93 20.58 12.23
N GLU A 336 -23.66 19.72 12.96
CA GLU A 336 -23.93 18.34 12.53
C GLU A 336 -24.64 18.26 11.19
N ILE A 337 -25.58 19.16 10.92
CA ILE A 337 -26.34 19.18 9.65
C ILE A 337 -25.39 19.42 8.49
N THR A 338 -24.55 20.46 8.57
CA THR A 338 -23.55 20.79 7.55
C THR A 338 -22.56 19.64 7.33
N ARG A 339 -22.10 19.01 8.43
CA ARG A 339 -21.23 17.82 8.33
C ARG A 339 -21.91 16.69 7.56
N ASP A 340 -23.14 16.38 7.87
CA ASP A 340 -23.85 15.26 7.25
C ASP A 340 -24.21 15.58 5.79
N GLU A 341 -24.56 16.83 5.45
CA GLU A 341 -24.74 17.28 4.07
C GLU A 341 -23.45 17.16 3.25
N ILE A 342 -22.30 17.61 3.80
CA ILE A 342 -20.98 17.42 3.15
C ILE A 342 -20.74 15.93 2.86
N ARG A 343 -21.03 15.05 3.81
CA ARG A 343 -20.84 13.60 3.64
C ARG A 343 -21.75 13.00 2.56
N GLU A 344 -22.97 13.52 2.40
CA GLU A 344 -23.86 13.10 1.29
C GLU A 344 -23.34 13.59 -0.07
N TYR A 345 -22.79 14.81 -0.15
CA TYR A 345 -22.17 15.31 -1.39
C TYR A 345 -20.86 14.59 -1.73
N LEU A 346 -20.13 14.07 -0.73
CA LEU A 346 -18.92 13.28 -0.95
C LEU A 346 -19.20 11.86 -1.48
N ASN A 347 -20.36 11.30 -1.20
CA ASN A 347 -20.70 9.91 -1.54
C ASN A 347 -20.65 9.57 -3.05
N PRO A 348 -21.12 10.45 -3.97
CA PRO A 348 -21.00 10.18 -5.41
C PRO A 348 -19.65 10.58 -6.03
N ILE A 349 -18.68 11.06 -5.24
CA ILE A 349 -17.36 11.45 -5.75
C ILE A 349 -16.49 10.21 -5.94
N TYR A 350 -16.06 10.00 -7.17
CA TYR A 350 -15.10 8.97 -7.55
C TYR A 350 -13.66 9.37 -7.17
N ASP A 351 -12.72 8.45 -7.33
CA ASP A 351 -11.30 8.67 -7.05
C ASP A 351 -10.65 9.63 -8.08
N LEU A 352 -10.71 10.92 -7.80
CA LEU A 352 -10.20 11.97 -8.70
C LEU A 352 -8.67 11.88 -8.90
N GLU A 353 -7.91 11.44 -7.88
CA GLU A 353 -6.46 11.27 -7.98
C GLU A 353 -6.09 10.19 -9.00
N ARG A 354 -6.74 9.03 -8.91
CA ARG A 354 -6.50 7.92 -9.85
C ARG A 354 -7.13 8.17 -11.22
N LEU A 355 -8.27 8.86 -11.28
CA LEU A 355 -8.92 9.22 -12.55
C LEU A 355 -8.05 10.19 -13.35
N ILE A 356 -7.51 11.25 -12.73
CA ILE A 356 -6.65 12.20 -13.44
C ILE A 356 -5.37 11.55 -13.97
N THR A 357 -4.79 10.62 -13.22
CA THR A 357 -3.64 9.83 -13.70
C THR A 357 -3.99 9.00 -14.94
N ARG A 358 -5.15 8.33 -14.97
CA ARG A 358 -5.61 7.59 -16.14
C ARG A 358 -5.87 8.50 -17.35
N ILE A 359 -6.39 9.70 -17.11
CA ILE A 359 -6.61 10.71 -18.16
C ILE A 359 -5.26 11.15 -18.73
N THR A 360 -4.29 11.46 -17.88
CA THR A 360 -2.94 11.88 -18.26
C THR A 360 -2.20 10.79 -19.05
N TYR A 361 -2.31 9.53 -18.62
CA TYR A 361 -1.71 8.38 -19.30
C TYR A 361 -2.51 7.90 -20.52
N GLN A 362 -3.53 8.62 -20.91
CA GLN A 362 -4.40 8.31 -22.05
C GLN A 362 -5.06 6.91 -21.96
N SER A 363 -5.12 6.32 -20.79
CA SER A 363 -5.75 5.03 -20.52
C SER A 363 -7.23 5.14 -20.10
N ALA A 364 -7.70 6.34 -19.77
CA ALA A 364 -9.08 6.61 -19.40
C ALA A 364 -10.05 6.32 -20.57
N ASN A 365 -11.13 5.62 -20.27
CA ASN A 365 -12.21 5.33 -21.19
C ASN A 365 -13.33 6.42 -21.11
N PRO A 366 -14.32 6.45 -22.02
CA PRO A 366 -15.38 7.46 -22.00
C PRO A 366 -16.20 7.47 -20.70
N ARG A 367 -16.44 6.33 -20.06
CA ARG A 367 -17.17 6.24 -18.79
C ARG A 367 -16.37 6.80 -17.61
N ASP A 368 -15.04 6.73 -17.67
CA ASP A 368 -14.17 7.38 -16.68
C ASP A 368 -14.34 8.90 -16.70
N LEU A 369 -14.52 9.49 -17.90
CA LEU A 369 -14.79 10.93 -18.04
C LEU A 369 -16.17 11.32 -17.51
N ILE A 370 -17.16 10.44 -17.64
CA ILE A 370 -18.48 10.64 -17.02
C ILE A 370 -18.39 10.57 -15.51
N ALA A 371 -17.71 9.56 -14.96
CA ALA A 371 -17.47 9.46 -13.52
C ALA A 371 -16.74 10.70 -12.97
N PHE A 372 -15.78 11.21 -13.75
CA PHE A 372 -15.08 12.45 -13.43
C PHE A 372 -16.02 13.66 -13.45
N ARG A 373 -16.83 13.84 -14.51
CA ARG A 373 -17.85 14.89 -14.63
C ARG A 373 -18.83 14.87 -13.45
N ASP A 374 -19.36 13.69 -13.12
CA ASP A 374 -20.36 13.53 -12.06
C ASP A 374 -19.76 13.85 -10.66
N SER A 375 -18.46 13.58 -10.48
CA SER A 375 -17.71 14.01 -9.30
C SER A 375 -17.59 15.54 -9.24
N LEU A 376 -17.24 16.20 -10.35
CA LEU A 376 -17.09 17.66 -10.40
C LEU A 376 -18.40 18.39 -10.11
N LYS A 377 -19.54 17.79 -10.46
CA LYS A 377 -20.89 18.33 -10.16
C LYS A 377 -21.11 18.57 -8.66
N MET A 378 -20.42 17.80 -7.79
CA MET A 378 -20.55 17.88 -6.34
C MET A 378 -19.66 18.92 -5.69
N LEU A 379 -18.71 19.52 -6.41
CA LEU A 379 -17.76 20.47 -5.85
C LEU A 379 -18.38 21.80 -5.39
N PRO A 380 -19.26 22.46 -6.18
CA PRO A 380 -19.85 23.73 -5.75
C PRO A 380 -20.66 23.62 -4.45
N PRO A 381 -21.57 22.64 -4.23
CA PRO A 381 -22.29 22.52 -2.96
C PRO A 381 -21.37 22.23 -1.79
N ILE A 382 -20.29 21.43 -1.96
CA ILE A 382 -19.31 21.20 -0.89
C ILE A 382 -18.61 22.51 -0.53
N LYS A 383 -18.15 23.29 -1.50
CA LYS A 383 -17.48 24.57 -1.26
C LYS A 383 -18.39 25.57 -0.54
N GLN A 384 -19.68 25.59 -0.87
CA GLN A 384 -20.66 26.42 -0.20
C GLN A 384 -20.80 26.01 1.27
N GLN A 385 -20.94 24.72 1.56
CA GLN A 385 -21.04 24.21 2.94
C GLN A 385 -19.79 24.48 3.78
N LEU A 386 -18.60 24.44 3.18
CA LEU A 386 -17.35 24.76 3.87
C LEU A 386 -17.28 26.22 4.32
N SER A 387 -17.87 27.13 3.55
CA SER A 387 -17.91 28.56 3.90
C SER A 387 -18.71 28.84 5.19
N ASP A 388 -19.58 27.93 5.60
CA ASP A 388 -20.38 28.01 6.83
C ASP A 388 -19.62 27.49 8.08
N ILE A 389 -18.38 26.99 7.91
CA ILE A 389 -17.55 26.43 8.97
C ILE A 389 -16.35 27.35 9.23
N PRO A 390 -16.44 28.29 10.18
CA PRO A 390 -15.37 29.26 10.47
C PRO A 390 -14.23 28.56 11.22
N CYS A 391 -13.18 28.19 10.53
CA CYS A 391 -11.99 27.57 11.10
C CYS A 391 -10.76 27.86 10.21
N GLU A 392 -9.59 28.14 10.82
CA GLU A 392 -8.34 28.41 10.12
C GLU A 392 -8.00 27.32 9.07
N LEU A 393 -8.14 26.04 9.44
CA LEU A 393 -7.88 24.93 8.53
C LEU A 393 -8.91 24.84 7.40
N THR A 394 -10.16 25.27 7.62
CA THR A 394 -11.18 25.36 6.57
C THR A 394 -10.81 26.41 5.55
N ASP A 395 -10.27 27.55 6.01
CA ASP A 395 -9.82 28.62 5.11
C ASP A 395 -8.64 28.14 4.24
N GLU A 396 -7.65 27.46 4.83
CA GLU A 396 -6.53 26.85 4.11
C GLU A 396 -7.01 25.81 3.05
N ILE A 397 -7.95 24.94 3.41
CA ILE A 397 -8.55 23.98 2.48
C ILE A 397 -9.32 24.70 1.36
N ASN A 398 -10.06 25.76 1.67
CA ASN A 398 -10.83 26.53 0.69
C ASN A 398 -9.95 27.27 -0.34
N GLU A 399 -8.75 27.70 0.04
CA GLU A 399 -7.79 28.31 -0.89
C GLU A 399 -7.32 27.34 -1.95
N GLU A 400 -7.15 26.08 -1.59
CA GLU A 400 -6.74 25.01 -2.53
C GLU A 400 -7.90 24.41 -3.31
N PHE A 401 -9.13 24.62 -2.85
CA PHE A 401 -10.34 24.02 -3.42
C PHE A 401 -10.84 24.81 -4.63
N ASP A 402 -10.62 24.31 -5.83
CA ASP A 402 -11.19 24.82 -7.08
C ASP A 402 -12.46 24.05 -7.48
N GLU A 403 -13.52 24.75 -7.85
CA GLU A 403 -14.77 24.13 -8.28
C GLU A 403 -14.68 23.47 -9.69
N LEU A 404 -13.62 23.75 -10.44
CA LEU A 404 -13.34 23.18 -11.78
C LEU A 404 -14.52 23.29 -12.76
N LYS A 405 -15.27 24.40 -12.70
CA LYS A 405 -16.48 24.63 -13.53
C LYS A 405 -16.21 24.54 -15.01
N ASP A 406 -15.07 25.08 -15.46
CA ASP A 406 -14.63 25.07 -16.85
C ASP A 406 -14.46 23.62 -17.36
N ILE A 407 -13.90 22.74 -16.56
CA ILE A 407 -13.71 21.32 -16.90
C ILE A 407 -15.05 20.57 -16.87
N TYR A 408 -15.90 20.89 -15.89
CA TYR A 408 -17.26 20.34 -15.84
C TYR A 408 -18.07 20.70 -17.09
N GLU A 409 -18.07 21.97 -17.51
CA GLU A 409 -18.76 22.45 -18.71
C GLU A 409 -18.20 21.83 -19.98
N LEU A 410 -16.87 21.68 -20.08
CA LEU A 410 -16.22 20.95 -21.17
C LEU A 410 -16.76 19.53 -21.29
N LEU A 411 -16.78 18.78 -20.21
CA LEU A 411 -17.26 17.40 -20.20
C LEU A 411 -18.76 17.30 -20.47
N LEU A 412 -19.55 18.22 -19.93
CA LEU A 412 -21.00 18.27 -20.15
C LEU A 412 -21.37 18.53 -21.61
N SER A 413 -20.57 19.34 -22.29
CA SER A 413 -20.81 19.67 -23.72
C SER A 413 -20.21 18.64 -24.68
N SER A 414 -19.12 17.96 -24.31
CA SER A 414 -18.35 17.16 -25.27
C SER A 414 -18.67 15.65 -25.25
N ILE A 415 -18.99 15.06 -24.09
CA ILE A 415 -19.13 13.60 -23.94
C ILE A 415 -20.60 13.23 -23.77
N GLU A 416 -21.04 12.16 -24.47
CA GLU A 416 -22.38 11.58 -24.32
C GLU A 416 -22.65 11.14 -22.88
N ASP A 417 -23.93 11.19 -22.46
CA ASP A 417 -24.29 10.87 -21.08
C ASP A 417 -24.15 9.36 -20.75
N GLU A 418 -24.38 8.50 -21.73
CA GLU A 418 -24.22 7.03 -21.61
C GLU A 418 -23.29 6.49 -22.70
N PRO A 419 -21.98 6.81 -22.65
CA PRO A 419 -21.07 6.39 -23.69
C PRO A 419 -20.73 4.90 -23.61
N PRO A 420 -20.31 4.25 -24.70
CA PRO A 420 -19.79 2.90 -24.68
C PRO A 420 -18.50 2.82 -23.85
N ILE A 421 -18.12 1.60 -23.44
CA ILE A 421 -16.84 1.37 -22.75
C ILE A 421 -15.67 1.49 -23.73
N SER A 422 -15.85 0.91 -24.92
CA SER A 422 -14.81 0.87 -25.95
C SER A 422 -14.79 2.16 -26.77
N GLN A 423 -13.62 2.76 -26.89
CA GLN A 423 -13.39 3.94 -27.74
C GLN A 423 -13.57 3.64 -29.24
N ARG A 424 -13.61 2.37 -29.64
CA ARG A 424 -13.74 1.92 -31.04
C ARG A 424 -15.19 1.75 -31.48
N ASP A 425 -16.14 1.81 -30.53
CA ASP A 425 -17.55 1.57 -30.85
C ASP A 425 -18.27 2.82 -31.40
N GLY A 426 -17.61 4.01 -31.33
CA GLY A 426 -18.22 5.29 -31.68
C GLY A 426 -19.24 5.77 -30.66
N ASP A 427 -20.06 6.77 -31.03
CA ASP A 427 -21.10 7.38 -30.20
C ASP A 427 -20.59 7.90 -28.86
N ILE A 428 -19.40 8.53 -28.85
CA ILE A 428 -18.72 9.07 -27.67
C ILE A 428 -18.98 10.56 -27.49
N ILE A 429 -19.00 11.29 -28.59
CA ILE A 429 -19.08 12.75 -28.60
C ILE A 429 -20.56 13.20 -28.65
N LYS A 430 -20.88 14.18 -27.81
CA LYS A 430 -22.25 14.71 -27.73
C LYS A 430 -22.68 15.48 -28.96
N ALA A 431 -23.96 15.36 -29.33
CA ALA A 431 -24.54 16.12 -30.44
C ALA A 431 -24.43 17.63 -30.17
N GLY A 432 -24.01 18.39 -31.17
CA GLY A 432 -23.81 19.85 -31.10
C GLY A 432 -22.41 20.26 -30.62
N TYR A 433 -21.51 19.32 -30.25
CA TYR A 433 -20.14 19.66 -29.88
C TYR A 433 -19.26 19.95 -31.12
N ASN A 434 -19.46 19.20 -32.21
CA ASN A 434 -18.68 19.35 -33.43
C ASN A 434 -19.59 19.18 -34.66
N GLU A 435 -19.62 20.21 -35.52
CA GLU A 435 -20.48 20.23 -36.72
C GLU A 435 -20.20 19.07 -37.70
N GLU A 436 -18.94 18.65 -37.83
CA GLU A 436 -18.58 17.57 -38.75
C GLU A 436 -19.04 16.19 -38.22
N VAL A 437 -18.95 15.98 -36.90
CA VAL A 437 -19.51 14.78 -36.23
C VAL A 437 -21.00 14.69 -36.45
N ASP A 438 -21.75 15.83 -36.28
CA ASP A 438 -23.19 15.87 -36.46
C ASP A 438 -23.56 15.59 -37.93
N ARG A 439 -22.80 16.16 -38.89
CA ARG A 439 -22.98 15.91 -40.30
C ARG A 439 -22.76 14.45 -40.68
N LEU A 440 -21.68 13.82 -40.16
CA LEU A 440 -21.38 12.42 -40.43
C LEU A 440 -22.39 11.47 -39.76
N ARG A 441 -22.88 11.81 -38.57
CA ARG A 441 -23.94 11.08 -37.86
C ARG A 441 -25.29 11.16 -38.61
N ASP A 442 -25.61 12.31 -39.16
CA ASP A 442 -26.75 12.51 -40.02
C ASP A 442 -26.65 11.66 -41.31
N ALA A 443 -25.48 11.62 -41.94
CA ALA A 443 -25.24 10.80 -43.10
C ALA A 443 -25.40 9.29 -42.79
N LYS A 444 -24.92 8.81 -41.67
CA LYS A 444 -25.11 7.42 -41.17
C LYS A 444 -26.60 7.11 -40.95
N THR A 445 -27.35 8.04 -40.36
CA THR A 445 -28.81 7.87 -40.13
C THR A 445 -29.62 7.89 -41.42
N LYS A 446 -29.37 8.86 -42.30
CA LYS A 446 -29.98 8.95 -43.62
C LYS A 446 -29.61 7.74 -44.48
N GLY A 447 -28.44 7.17 -44.36
CA GLY A 447 -28.02 5.97 -45.06
C GLY A 447 -28.95 4.78 -44.82
N LYS A 448 -29.50 4.60 -43.62
CA LYS A 448 -30.53 3.56 -43.35
C LYS A 448 -31.83 3.83 -44.09
N THR A 449 -32.25 5.07 -44.18
CA THR A 449 -33.43 5.49 -44.93
C THR A 449 -33.21 5.28 -46.45
N TRP A 450 -32.05 5.66 -46.97
CA TRP A 450 -31.68 5.44 -48.36
C TRP A 450 -31.63 3.94 -48.73
N LEU A 451 -31.09 3.10 -47.82
CA LEU A 451 -31.13 1.63 -48.04
C LEU A 451 -32.56 1.08 -48.05
N ALA A 452 -33.45 1.61 -47.21
CA ALA A 452 -34.86 1.21 -47.19
C ALA A 452 -35.60 1.71 -48.44
N GLU A 453 -35.30 2.93 -48.90
CA GLU A 453 -35.84 3.49 -50.15
C GLU A 453 -35.34 2.69 -51.37
N LEU A 454 -34.05 2.35 -51.42
CA LEU A 454 -33.48 1.51 -52.47
C LEU A 454 -34.12 0.12 -52.47
N GLU A 455 -34.30 -0.50 -51.27
CA GLU A 455 -34.97 -1.78 -51.13
C GLU A 455 -36.42 -1.73 -51.67
N ALA A 456 -37.16 -0.68 -51.32
CA ALA A 456 -38.53 -0.47 -51.78
C ALA A 456 -38.57 -0.25 -53.28
N GLY A 457 -37.69 0.62 -53.83
CA GLY A 457 -37.58 0.91 -55.22
C GLY A 457 -37.19 -0.32 -56.05
N GLU A 458 -36.23 -1.10 -55.60
CA GLU A 458 -35.83 -2.35 -56.27
C GLU A 458 -36.93 -3.44 -56.17
N ARG A 459 -37.73 -3.50 -55.09
CA ARG A 459 -38.93 -4.38 -55.05
C ARG A 459 -39.99 -3.97 -56.09
N GLU A 460 -40.19 -2.68 -56.24
CA GLU A 460 -41.17 -2.16 -57.23
C GLU A 460 -40.69 -2.41 -58.67
N LYS A 461 -39.42 -2.10 -58.96
CA LYS A 461 -38.83 -2.32 -60.29
C LYS A 461 -38.80 -3.77 -60.70
N THR A 462 -38.46 -4.68 -59.79
CA THR A 462 -38.25 -6.11 -60.11
C THR A 462 -39.49 -6.98 -59.90
N GLY A 463 -40.46 -6.49 -59.07
CA GLY A 463 -41.62 -7.29 -58.68
C GLY A 463 -41.31 -8.40 -57.67
N ILE A 464 -40.06 -8.44 -57.14
CA ILE A 464 -39.62 -9.50 -56.21
C ILE A 464 -40.05 -9.07 -54.79
N LYS A 465 -41.14 -9.64 -54.29
CA LYS A 465 -41.74 -9.27 -52.96
C LYS A 465 -40.87 -9.57 -51.75
N ASN A 466 -39.95 -10.56 -51.85
CA ASN A 466 -39.10 -11.02 -50.74
C ASN A 466 -37.68 -10.48 -50.80
N LEU A 467 -37.42 -9.51 -51.68
CA LEU A 467 -36.12 -8.85 -51.79
C LEU A 467 -35.81 -8.09 -50.48
N ARG A 468 -34.62 -8.28 -49.91
CA ARG A 468 -34.17 -7.56 -48.71
C ARG A 468 -32.71 -7.17 -48.85
N ILE A 469 -32.39 -5.97 -48.43
CA ILE A 469 -31.00 -5.54 -48.23
C ILE A 469 -30.56 -6.01 -46.87
N LYS A 470 -29.44 -6.74 -46.81
CA LYS A 470 -28.81 -7.21 -45.60
C LYS A 470 -27.31 -6.89 -45.59
N TYR A 471 -26.69 -6.89 -44.41
CA TYR A 471 -25.26 -6.63 -44.23
C TYR A 471 -24.54 -7.87 -43.76
N ASN A 472 -23.30 -8.07 -44.23
CA ASN A 472 -22.38 -9.09 -43.79
C ASN A 472 -20.97 -8.52 -43.75
N LYS A 473 -20.23 -8.72 -42.64
CA LYS A 473 -18.86 -8.18 -42.46
C LYS A 473 -17.88 -8.54 -43.59
N VAL A 474 -18.09 -9.67 -44.28
CA VAL A 474 -17.20 -10.13 -45.35
C VAL A 474 -17.57 -9.58 -46.73
N PHE A 475 -18.88 -9.38 -47.00
CA PHE A 475 -19.38 -9.02 -48.34
C PHE A 475 -19.99 -7.62 -48.37
N GLY A 476 -20.13 -6.92 -47.25
CA GLY A 476 -20.81 -5.64 -47.18
C GLY A 476 -22.32 -5.75 -47.26
N TYR A 477 -22.98 -4.73 -47.82
CA TYR A 477 -24.42 -4.76 -48.11
C TYR A 477 -24.71 -5.57 -49.37
N TYR A 478 -25.77 -6.37 -49.31
CA TYR A 478 -26.21 -7.20 -50.43
C TYR A 478 -27.73 -7.33 -50.47
N LEU A 479 -28.25 -7.54 -51.68
CA LEU A 479 -29.63 -7.87 -51.94
C LEU A 479 -29.80 -9.40 -51.84
N GLU A 480 -30.67 -9.86 -50.96
CA GLU A 480 -31.01 -11.28 -50.80
C GLU A 480 -32.31 -11.57 -51.51
N VAL A 481 -32.24 -12.48 -52.48
CA VAL A 481 -33.37 -12.99 -53.27
C VAL A 481 -33.52 -14.47 -53.05
N THR A 482 -34.72 -14.91 -52.67
CA THR A 482 -35.00 -16.35 -52.46
C THR A 482 -35.05 -17.08 -53.77
N ASN A 483 -34.69 -18.36 -53.79
CA ASN A 483 -34.63 -19.18 -55.01
C ASN A 483 -35.93 -19.24 -55.82
N SER A 484 -37.11 -18.95 -55.20
CA SER A 484 -38.42 -18.86 -55.83
C SER A 484 -38.57 -17.69 -56.80
N PHE A 485 -37.73 -16.68 -56.73
CA PHE A 485 -37.76 -15.46 -57.55
C PHE A 485 -36.50 -15.27 -58.39
N LYS A 486 -35.67 -16.33 -58.55
CA LYS A 486 -34.39 -16.25 -59.27
C LYS A 486 -34.53 -15.84 -60.70
N ASP A 487 -35.62 -16.28 -61.40
CA ASP A 487 -35.83 -16.00 -62.78
C ASP A 487 -36.34 -14.57 -63.04
N MET A 488 -36.67 -13.83 -61.97
CA MET A 488 -37.09 -12.41 -62.05
C MET A 488 -35.92 -11.42 -61.78
N VAL A 489 -34.72 -11.91 -61.53
CA VAL A 489 -33.54 -11.10 -61.24
C VAL A 489 -33.08 -10.41 -62.51
N PRO A 490 -32.95 -9.07 -62.53
CA PRO A 490 -32.48 -8.31 -63.69
C PRO A 490 -31.01 -8.56 -64.01
N ASP A 491 -30.61 -8.38 -65.26
CA ASP A 491 -29.22 -8.55 -65.74
C ASP A 491 -28.19 -7.63 -65.09
N TYR A 492 -28.60 -6.52 -64.55
CA TYR A 492 -27.70 -5.58 -63.84
C TYR A 492 -27.35 -5.99 -62.39
N TYR A 493 -28.00 -7.08 -61.88
CA TYR A 493 -27.62 -7.68 -60.59
C TYR A 493 -26.37 -8.55 -60.75
N VAL A 494 -25.31 -8.21 -60.01
CA VAL A 494 -24.10 -9.00 -60.01
C VAL A 494 -24.15 -9.99 -58.84
N ARG A 495 -24.19 -11.30 -59.16
CA ARG A 495 -24.25 -12.36 -58.18
C ARG A 495 -22.93 -12.49 -57.42
N LYS A 496 -22.96 -12.46 -56.09
CA LYS A 496 -21.82 -12.64 -55.22
C LYS A 496 -21.74 -14.00 -54.52
N GLN A 497 -22.88 -14.53 -54.09
CA GLN A 497 -22.91 -15.81 -53.39
C GLN A 497 -24.22 -16.56 -53.57
N THR A 498 -24.15 -17.91 -53.73
CA THR A 498 -25.32 -18.79 -53.75
C THR A 498 -25.43 -19.50 -52.40
N LEU A 499 -26.58 -19.46 -51.78
CA LEU A 499 -26.95 -20.17 -50.55
C LEU A 499 -27.98 -21.24 -50.88
N THR A 500 -28.23 -22.16 -49.94
CA THR A 500 -29.19 -23.25 -50.08
C THR A 500 -30.61 -22.78 -50.48
N ASN A 501 -31.08 -21.66 -49.91
CA ASN A 501 -32.43 -21.15 -50.06
C ASN A 501 -32.54 -19.75 -50.68
N ALA A 502 -31.43 -19.07 -51.00
CA ALA A 502 -31.39 -17.73 -51.53
C ALA A 502 -30.10 -17.47 -52.32
N GLU A 503 -30.07 -16.43 -53.12
CA GLU A 503 -28.87 -15.90 -53.75
C GLU A 503 -28.63 -14.45 -53.30
N ARG A 504 -27.36 -14.05 -53.23
CA ARG A 504 -26.90 -12.71 -52.83
C ARG A 504 -26.37 -11.96 -54.01
N TYR A 505 -26.88 -10.75 -54.20
CA TYR A 505 -26.55 -9.87 -55.32
C TYR A 505 -26.07 -8.51 -54.81
N ILE A 506 -25.34 -7.82 -55.67
CA ILE A 506 -25.02 -6.40 -55.55
C ILE A 506 -25.45 -5.65 -56.83
N THR A 507 -25.80 -4.38 -56.63
CA THR A 507 -26.00 -3.44 -57.73
C THR A 507 -24.99 -2.30 -57.65
N PRO A 508 -24.66 -1.60 -58.76
CA PRO A 508 -23.79 -0.44 -58.73
C PRO A 508 -24.29 0.64 -57.71
N GLU A 509 -25.60 0.88 -57.74
CA GLU A 509 -26.26 1.86 -56.85
C GLU A 509 -26.11 1.47 -55.35
N LEU A 510 -26.28 0.16 -55.00
CA LEU A 510 -26.05 -0.34 -53.65
C LEU A 510 -24.59 -0.20 -53.26
N LYS A 511 -23.64 -0.38 -54.19
CA LYS A 511 -22.21 -0.27 -53.90
C LYS A 511 -21.77 1.16 -53.64
N GLU A 512 -22.27 2.12 -54.42
CA GLU A 512 -22.05 3.56 -54.19
C GLU A 512 -22.59 4.00 -52.81
N LEU A 513 -23.77 3.51 -52.50
CA LEU A 513 -24.42 3.78 -51.21
C LEU A 513 -23.64 3.17 -50.04
N GLU A 514 -23.15 1.92 -50.20
CA GLU A 514 -22.26 1.24 -49.27
C GLU A 514 -20.99 2.03 -49.02
N ASP A 515 -20.27 2.43 -50.07
CA ASP A 515 -19.01 3.18 -49.94
C ASP A 515 -19.25 4.54 -49.24
N THR A 516 -20.42 5.17 -49.44
CA THR A 516 -20.81 6.40 -48.75
C THR A 516 -21.09 6.17 -47.26
N ILE A 517 -21.86 5.13 -46.92
CA ILE A 517 -22.26 4.83 -45.53
C ILE A 517 -21.07 4.33 -44.71
N LEU A 518 -20.31 3.34 -45.21
CA LEU A 518 -19.15 2.78 -44.51
C LEU A 518 -18.03 3.81 -44.42
N GLY A 519 -17.78 4.60 -45.46
CA GLY A 519 -16.80 5.68 -45.40
C GLY A 519 -17.17 6.79 -44.41
N ALA A 520 -18.46 7.07 -44.21
CA ALA A 520 -18.93 8.01 -43.18
C ALA A 520 -18.79 7.42 -41.76
N GLU A 521 -19.05 6.12 -41.57
CA GLU A 521 -18.94 5.45 -40.29
C GLU A 521 -17.48 5.37 -39.81
N ASP A 522 -16.55 4.95 -40.66
CA ASP A 522 -15.13 4.93 -40.35
C ASP A 522 -14.57 6.33 -40.04
N ARG A 523 -14.98 7.35 -40.80
CA ARG A 523 -14.58 8.75 -40.57
C ARG A 523 -15.18 9.28 -39.26
N LEU A 524 -16.44 8.96 -38.97
CA LEU A 524 -17.12 9.37 -37.76
C LEU A 524 -16.39 8.81 -36.54
N THR A 525 -16.14 7.50 -36.49
CA THR A 525 -15.44 6.85 -35.38
C THR A 525 -14.03 7.40 -35.22
N SER A 526 -13.30 7.64 -36.31
CA SER A 526 -11.95 8.22 -36.25
C SER A 526 -11.97 9.64 -35.67
N LEU A 527 -12.92 10.49 -36.14
CA LEU A 527 -13.05 11.88 -35.69
C LEU A 527 -13.51 11.94 -34.23
N GLU A 528 -14.45 11.10 -33.80
CA GLU A 528 -14.89 11.02 -32.41
C GLU A 528 -13.73 10.61 -31.51
N TYR A 529 -12.87 9.68 -31.94
CA TYR A 529 -11.67 9.30 -31.22
C TYR A 529 -10.65 10.45 -31.10
N GLU A 530 -10.43 11.21 -32.18
CA GLU A 530 -9.54 12.38 -32.12
C GLU A 530 -10.07 13.45 -31.16
N LEU A 531 -11.35 13.78 -31.23
CA LEU A 531 -11.98 14.74 -30.33
C LEU A 531 -11.94 14.26 -28.86
N PHE A 532 -12.19 12.99 -28.61
CA PHE A 532 -12.07 12.39 -27.28
C PHE A 532 -10.64 12.51 -26.74
N ARG A 533 -9.64 12.29 -27.57
CA ARG A 533 -8.22 12.47 -27.20
C ARG A 533 -7.93 13.94 -26.88
N ASP A 534 -8.49 14.88 -27.66
CA ASP A 534 -8.30 16.30 -27.42
C ASP A 534 -8.97 16.77 -26.12
N VAL A 535 -10.16 16.26 -25.79
CA VAL A 535 -10.82 16.53 -24.50
C VAL A 535 -9.93 16.03 -23.35
N ARG A 536 -9.41 14.81 -23.41
CA ARG A 536 -8.48 14.29 -22.40
C ARG A 536 -7.24 15.17 -22.25
N LYS A 537 -6.67 15.63 -23.36
CA LYS A 537 -5.51 16.52 -23.36
C LYS A 537 -5.82 17.87 -22.70
N GLN A 538 -6.99 18.46 -22.95
CA GLN A 538 -7.40 19.69 -22.28
C GLN A 538 -7.55 19.51 -20.77
N ILE A 539 -8.06 18.37 -20.31
CA ILE A 539 -8.15 18.06 -18.88
C ILE A 539 -6.76 17.85 -18.29
N SER A 540 -5.86 17.12 -18.98
CA SER A 540 -4.50 16.86 -18.48
C SER A 540 -3.67 18.14 -18.32
N CYS A 541 -3.94 19.21 -19.06
CA CYS A 541 -3.30 20.51 -18.84
C CYS A 541 -3.65 21.15 -17.47
N ASN A 542 -4.67 20.64 -16.78
CA ASN A 542 -5.15 21.15 -15.51
C ASN A 542 -4.85 20.19 -14.32
N VAL A 543 -3.92 19.26 -14.47
CA VAL A 543 -3.59 18.24 -13.44
C VAL A 543 -3.36 18.87 -12.06
N SER A 544 -2.58 19.94 -11.96
CA SER A 544 -2.27 20.60 -10.69
C SER A 544 -3.52 21.13 -9.96
N ARG A 545 -4.45 21.77 -10.70
CA ARG A 545 -5.72 22.26 -10.10
C ARG A 545 -6.55 21.11 -9.57
N ILE A 546 -6.64 20.02 -10.36
CA ILE A 546 -7.42 18.83 -10.03
C ILE A 546 -6.84 18.10 -8.82
N GLN A 547 -5.51 17.92 -8.75
CA GLN A 547 -4.85 17.28 -7.62
C GLN A 547 -5.01 18.09 -6.32
N LYS A 548 -4.88 19.43 -6.35
CA LYS A 548 -5.14 20.28 -5.19
C LYS A 548 -6.56 20.12 -4.69
N THR A 549 -7.54 20.17 -5.60
CA THR A 549 -8.96 19.95 -5.25
C THR A 549 -9.19 18.54 -4.69
N ALA A 550 -8.57 17.50 -5.25
CA ALA A 550 -8.69 16.13 -4.76
C ALA A 550 -8.12 15.99 -3.33
N ARG A 551 -6.96 16.61 -3.05
CA ARG A 551 -6.37 16.68 -1.69
C ARG A 551 -7.29 17.42 -0.71
N ALA A 552 -7.88 18.54 -1.12
CA ALA A 552 -8.84 19.27 -0.32
C ALA A 552 -10.08 18.42 0.02
N ILE A 553 -10.63 17.70 -0.94
CA ILE A 553 -11.74 16.75 -0.74
C ILE A 553 -11.36 15.63 0.22
N ALA A 554 -10.17 15.04 0.06
CA ALA A 554 -9.67 14.00 0.94
C ALA A 554 -9.58 14.49 2.40
N GLN A 555 -9.06 15.70 2.61
CA GLN A 555 -8.98 16.31 3.96
C GLN A 555 -10.37 16.53 4.56
N ILE A 556 -11.30 17.10 3.80
CA ILE A 556 -12.69 17.32 4.25
C ILE A 556 -13.33 16.00 4.67
N ASP A 557 -13.18 14.95 3.87
CA ASP A 557 -13.74 13.62 4.12
C ASP A 557 -13.15 12.99 5.39
N VAL A 558 -11.84 13.12 5.59
CA VAL A 558 -11.16 12.65 6.81
C VAL A 558 -11.72 13.35 8.05
N PHE A 559 -11.81 14.69 8.04
CA PHE A 559 -12.29 15.42 9.20
C PHE A 559 -13.78 15.21 9.46
N ALA A 560 -14.60 15.08 8.42
CA ALA A 560 -16.01 14.69 8.54
C ALA A 560 -16.17 13.28 9.12
N SER A 561 -15.29 12.33 8.74
CA SER A 561 -15.24 10.98 9.31
C SER A 561 -14.87 11.02 10.80
N LEU A 562 -13.79 11.70 11.16
CA LEU A 562 -13.33 11.81 12.55
C LEU A 562 -14.36 12.52 13.45
N ALA A 563 -15.01 13.56 12.94
CA ALA A 563 -16.09 14.27 13.64
C ALA A 563 -17.30 13.35 13.88
N LEU A 564 -17.72 12.59 12.88
CA LEU A 564 -18.81 11.62 13.01
C LEU A 564 -18.49 10.55 14.04
N VAL A 565 -17.30 9.97 13.98
CA VAL A 565 -16.83 8.94 14.93
C VAL A 565 -16.81 9.49 16.35
N ALA A 566 -16.34 10.72 16.53
CA ALA A 566 -16.30 11.38 17.83
C ALA A 566 -17.73 11.59 18.41
N SER A 567 -18.67 12.08 17.61
CA SER A 567 -20.08 12.27 18.01
C SER A 567 -20.75 10.94 18.35
N GLN A 568 -20.64 9.93 17.48
CA GLN A 568 -21.30 8.64 17.67
C GLN A 568 -20.79 7.83 18.86
N ASN A 569 -19.53 8.04 19.27
CA ASN A 569 -18.86 7.26 20.32
C ASN A 569 -18.64 8.05 21.61
N ASN A 570 -19.16 9.27 21.70
CA ASN A 570 -18.92 10.16 22.85
C ASN A 570 -17.43 10.31 23.17
N TYR A 571 -16.61 10.65 22.15
CA TYR A 571 -15.20 10.93 22.33
C TYR A 571 -15.01 12.40 22.76
N CYS A 572 -14.06 12.63 23.66
CA CYS A 572 -13.74 13.98 24.10
C CYS A 572 -12.59 14.61 23.32
N LYS A 573 -12.59 15.95 23.25
CA LYS A 573 -11.46 16.71 22.71
C LYS A 573 -10.30 16.68 23.71
N PRO A 574 -9.13 16.05 23.38
CA PRO A 574 -8.00 16.03 24.30
C PRO A 574 -7.29 17.39 24.33
N LYS A 575 -6.79 17.77 25.50
CA LYS A 575 -5.86 18.89 25.65
C LYS A 575 -4.44 18.39 25.29
N ILE A 576 -3.73 19.14 24.46
CA ILE A 576 -2.35 18.83 24.07
C ILE A 576 -1.39 19.74 24.86
N ASN A 577 -0.40 19.13 25.49
CA ASN A 577 0.61 19.82 26.29
C ASN A 577 2.04 19.40 25.90
N GLU A 578 3.01 20.24 26.26
CA GLU A 578 4.44 19.97 26.09
C GLU A 578 5.13 19.53 27.39
N SER A 579 4.38 19.51 28.50
CA SER A 579 4.92 19.12 29.83
C SER A 579 5.20 17.64 29.96
N GLY A 580 4.80 16.83 28.97
CA GLY A 580 4.97 15.38 28.96
C GLY A 580 4.00 14.62 29.87
N ILE A 581 3.01 15.27 30.48
CA ILE A 581 1.99 14.65 31.32
C ILE A 581 0.95 13.96 30.45
N ILE A 582 0.64 12.71 30.77
CA ILE A 582 -0.47 11.94 30.19
C ILE A 582 -1.47 11.70 31.32
N ASP A 583 -2.61 12.36 31.29
CA ASP A 583 -3.71 12.23 32.27
C ASP A 583 -5.01 11.95 31.53
N ILE A 584 -5.47 10.69 31.63
CA ILE A 584 -6.67 10.17 30.96
C ILE A 584 -7.64 9.74 32.06
N LYS A 585 -8.86 10.27 32.04
CA LYS A 585 -9.94 9.88 32.94
C LYS A 585 -11.00 9.09 32.19
N ASN A 586 -11.38 7.94 32.78
CA ASN A 586 -12.36 7.02 32.24
C ASN A 586 -12.07 6.67 30.74
N GLY A 587 -10.80 6.32 30.49
CA GLY A 587 -10.36 5.90 29.15
C GLY A 587 -10.97 4.57 28.74
N ARG A 588 -11.30 4.43 27.46
CA ARG A 588 -11.85 3.22 26.84
C ARG A 588 -10.99 2.75 25.69
N HIS A 589 -11.00 1.46 25.41
CA HIS A 589 -10.28 0.93 24.26
C HIS A 589 -11.11 1.06 22.97
N PRO A 590 -10.72 1.88 21.98
CA PRO A 590 -11.58 2.25 20.86
C PRO A 590 -12.07 1.04 20.05
N VAL A 591 -11.25 0.00 19.91
CA VAL A 591 -11.60 -1.20 19.14
C VAL A 591 -12.40 -2.17 19.99
N VAL A 592 -11.96 -2.49 21.20
CA VAL A 592 -12.59 -3.49 22.07
C VAL A 592 -14.00 -3.06 22.46
N GLU A 593 -14.23 -1.78 22.76
CA GLU A 593 -15.57 -1.27 23.06
C GLU A 593 -16.59 -1.48 21.91
N LYS A 594 -16.10 -1.52 20.66
CA LYS A 594 -16.92 -1.77 19.46
C LYS A 594 -17.12 -3.27 19.17
N MET A 595 -16.20 -4.12 19.63
CA MET A 595 -16.29 -5.57 19.43
C MET A 595 -17.13 -6.26 20.50
N ILE A 596 -17.27 -5.68 21.69
CA ILE A 596 -18.09 -6.22 22.77
C ILE A 596 -19.57 -5.94 22.45
N THR A 597 -20.37 -7.00 22.31
CA THR A 597 -21.79 -6.89 21.98
C THR A 597 -22.71 -7.10 23.19
N ASN A 598 -22.24 -7.84 24.22
CA ASN A 598 -23.10 -8.30 25.36
C ASN A 598 -22.78 -7.66 26.69
N ASP A 599 -21.62 -6.98 26.83
CA ASP A 599 -21.15 -6.35 28.07
C ASP A 599 -20.80 -4.89 27.83
N MET A 600 -20.79 -4.08 28.89
CA MET A 600 -20.26 -2.71 28.85
C MET A 600 -18.73 -2.77 29.04
N PHE A 601 -18.01 -1.95 28.28
CA PHE A 601 -16.58 -1.79 28.48
C PHE A 601 -16.30 -1.09 29.82
N ILE A 602 -15.33 -1.60 30.59
CA ILE A 602 -14.95 -1.01 31.89
C ILE A 602 -13.87 0.05 31.65
N GLU A 603 -14.20 1.29 31.92
CA GLU A 603 -13.33 2.45 31.77
C GLU A 603 -12.19 2.45 32.79
N ASN A 604 -11.01 2.97 32.41
CA ASN A 604 -9.84 3.05 33.30
C ASN A 604 -9.15 4.40 33.23
N ASP A 605 -8.63 4.85 34.37
CA ASP A 605 -7.80 6.06 34.45
C ASP A 605 -6.35 5.71 34.15
N THR A 606 -5.62 6.66 33.54
CA THR A 606 -4.16 6.58 33.36
C THR A 606 -3.52 7.91 33.70
N TYR A 607 -2.50 7.86 34.53
CA TYR A 607 -1.70 9.04 34.83
C TYR A 607 -0.21 8.69 34.76
N LEU A 608 0.53 9.40 33.89
CA LEU A 608 1.98 9.30 33.77
C LEU A 608 2.58 10.71 33.70
N ASP A 609 3.69 10.90 34.40
CA ASP A 609 4.47 12.15 34.37
C ASP A 609 5.98 11.86 34.20
N GLN A 610 6.79 12.91 34.11
CA GLN A 610 8.25 12.76 33.97
C GLN A 610 8.99 12.69 35.33
N HIS A 611 8.27 12.72 36.44
CA HIS A 611 8.87 12.86 37.79
C HIS A 611 8.50 11.72 38.70
N LYS A 612 7.29 11.74 39.26
CA LYS A 612 6.84 10.85 40.32
C LYS A 612 6.13 9.59 39.83
N ASN A 613 5.48 9.64 38.68
CA ASN A 613 4.74 8.52 38.12
C ASN A 613 5.18 8.27 36.67
N ARG A 614 6.45 8.01 36.49
CA ARG A 614 7.02 7.73 35.18
C ARG A 614 6.78 6.30 34.75
N ILE A 615 6.88 5.34 35.67
CA ILE A 615 6.69 3.93 35.43
C ILE A 615 5.53 3.44 36.29
N SER A 616 4.56 2.80 35.65
CA SER A 616 3.47 2.09 36.32
C SER A 616 3.68 0.59 36.15
N ILE A 617 4.03 -0.10 37.24
CA ILE A 617 4.10 -1.57 37.27
C ILE A 617 2.71 -2.10 37.50
N ILE A 618 2.22 -2.95 36.58
CA ILE A 618 0.85 -3.47 36.59
C ILE A 618 0.89 -4.96 36.81
N THR A 619 0.41 -5.41 38.01
CA THR A 619 0.35 -6.82 38.37
C THR A 619 -1.07 -7.38 38.24
N GLY A 620 -1.18 -8.69 38.13
CA GLY A 620 -2.46 -9.41 38.05
C GLY A 620 -2.47 -10.50 36.95
N PRO A 621 -3.51 -11.32 36.85
CA PRO A 621 -3.56 -12.45 35.90
C PRO A 621 -3.72 -11.99 34.46
N ASN A 622 -3.27 -12.82 33.49
CA ASN A 622 -3.23 -12.47 32.09
C ASN A 622 -4.58 -12.22 31.44
N MET A 623 -5.65 -12.90 31.87
CA MET A 623 -6.99 -12.75 31.31
C MET A 623 -7.78 -11.55 31.90
N ALA A 624 -7.19 -10.81 32.83
CA ALA A 624 -7.90 -9.76 33.53
C ALA A 624 -7.92 -8.39 32.82
N GLY A 625 -7.20 -8.23 31.69
CA GLY A 625 -7.25 -7.04 30.82
C GLY A 625 -6.06 -6.08 30.92
N LYS A 626 -4.90 -6.50 31.50
CA LYS A 626 -3.67 -5.68 31.57
C LYS A 626 -3.22 -5.16 30.20
N SER A 627 -3.01 -6.07 29.24
CA SER A 627 -2.55 -5.75 27.89
C SER A 627 -3.55 -4.86 27.15
N THR A 628 -4.86 -5.08 27.35
CA THR A 628 -5.92 -4.23 26.80
C THR A 628 -5.83 -2.79 27.34
N TYR A 629 -5.62 -2.62 28.66
CA TYR A 629 -5.46 -1.31 29.28
C TYR A 629 -4.22 -0.57 28.76
N MET A 630 -3.09 -1.27 28.62
CA MET A 630 -1.87 -0.64 28.13
C MET A 630 -2.00 -0.22 26.65
N ARG A 631 -2.56 -1.09 25.81
CA ARG A 631 -2.85 -0.76 24.40
C ARG A 631 -3.83 0.40 24.29
N GLN A 632 -4.88 0.42 25.12
CA GLN A 632 -5.82 1.54 25.22
C GLN A 632 -5.10 2.87 25.41
N THR A 633 -4.16 2.94 26.34
CA THR A 633 -3.40 4.16 26.62
C THR A 633 -2.57 4.60 25.41
N ALA A 634 -1.86 3.67 24.75
CA ALA A 634 -1.09 3.94 23.55
C ALA A 634 -1.98 4.45 22.41
N LEU A 635 -3.13 3.81 22.19
CA LEU A 635 -4.09 4.21 21.14
C LEU A 635 -4.71 5.59 21.39
N ILE A 636 -5.03 5.91 22.65
CA ILE A 636 -5.54 7.25 23.03
C ILE A 636 -4.49 8.33 22.75
N VAL A 637 -3.24 8.09 23.10
CA VAL A 637 -2.14 9.02 22.83
C VAL A 637 -1.94 9.19 21.32
N LEU A 638 -1.94 8.09 20.56
CA LEU A 638 -1.84 8.10 19.11
C LEU A 638 -2.99 8.88 18.46
N MET A 639 -4.24 8.60 18.86
CA MET A 639 -5.43 9.32 18.36
C MET A 639 -5.35 10.82 18.65
N ALA A 640 -4.88 11.21 19.84
CA ALA A 640 -4.68 12.62 20.18
C ALA A 640 -3.66 13.30 19.24
N GLN A 641 -2.57 12.62 18.88
CA GLN A 641 -1.53 13.15 17.98
C GLN A 641 -1.87 13.05 16.49
N ILE A 642 -2.85 12.26 16.10
CA ILE A 642 -3.50 12.35 14.77
C ILE A 642 -4.26 13.69 14.66
N GLY A 643 -4.66 14.28 15.77
CA GLY A 643 -5.56 15.42 15.87
C GLY A 643 -7.03 15.01 16.04
N SER A 644 -7.31 13.72 16.32
CA SER A 644 -8.66 13.19 16.59
C SER A 644 -9.12 13.46 18.04
N PHE A 645 -10.43 13.37 18.26
CA PHE A 645 -11.00 13.18 19.59
C PHE A 645 -10.74 11.76 20.08
N VAL A 646 -10.77 11.55 21.41
CA VAL A 646 -10.32 10.30 22.04
C VAL A 646 -11.40 9.66 22.91
N PRO A 647 -11.40 8.33 23.04
CA PRO A 647 -12.37 7.58 23.86
C PRO A 647 -12.06 7.71 25.35
N ALA A 648 -12.38 8.87 25.93
CA ALA A 648 -12.23 9.17 27.33
C ALA A 648 -13.27 10.20 27.80
N GLN A 649 -13.46 10.34 29.10
CA GLN A 649 -14.26 11.43 29.66
C GLN A 649 -13.49 12.76 29.58
N THR A 650 -12.22 12.74 29.94
CA THR A 650 -11.29 13.86 29.79
C THR A 650 -9.89 13.30 29.51
N ALA A 651 -9.12 14.00 28.68
CA ALA A 651 -7.73 13.63 28.39
C ALA A 651 -6.85 14.89 28.29
N ASN A 652 -5.68 14.85 28.96
CA ASN A 652 -4.62 15.83 28.80
C ASN A 652 -3.35 15.09 28.39
N ILE A 653 -2.95 15.23 27.14
CA ILE A 653 -1.93 14.39 26.51
C ILE A 653 -0.67 15.21 26.22
N GLY A 654 0.42 14.81 26.86
CA GLY A 654 1.76 15.29 26.56
C GLY A 654 2.27 14.66 25.28
N ILE A 655 2.81 15.48 24.38
CA ILE A 655 3.35 15.03 23.10
C ILE A 655 4.44 13.98 23.32
N VAL A 656 4.33 12.88 22.59
CA VAL A 656 5.29 11.77 22.55
C VAL A 656 5.98 11.73 21.21
N ASP A 657 7.28 11.51 21.22
CA ASP A 657 8.06 11.40 19.98
C ASP A 657 8.02 9.99 19.39
N ARG A 658 7.85 8.98 20.23
CA ARG A 658 7.84 7.56 19.85
C ARG A 658 6.92 6.74 20.75
N ILE A 659 6.26 5.76 20.16
CA ILE A 659 5.55 4.70 20.88
C ILE A 659 6.22 3.38 20.57
N PHE A 660 6.68 2.69 21.63
CA PHE A 660 7.19 1.34 21.54
C PHE A 660 6.32 0.37 22.31
N THR A 661 6.05 -0.77 21.69
CA THR A 661 5.26 -1.82 22.36
C THR A 661 5.98 -3.16 22.25
N ARG A 662 6.06 -3.84 23.38
CA ARG A 662 6.40 -5.25 23.47
C ARG A 662 5.24 -5.97 24.13
N VAL A 663 4.47 -6.73 23.37
CA VAL A 663 3.24 -7.41 23.83
C VAL A 663 3.22 -8.84 23.30
N GLY A 664 3.29 -9.82 24.21
CA GLY A 664 3.12 -11.27 23.97
C GLY A 664 4.03 -11.85 22.87
N ALA A 665 4.53 -13.06 23.02
CA ALA A 665 5.28 -13.73 21.96
C ALA A 665 4.32 -14.20 20.85
N SER A 666 4.54 -13.76 19.62
CA SER A 666 4.15 -14.55 18.45
C SER A 666 5.32 -15.45 18.10
N ASP A 667 5.12 -16.76 18.09
CA ASP A 667 6.13 -17.70 17.59
C ASP A 667 6.41 -17.34 16.12
N ASP A 668 7.61 -16.84 15.87
CA ASP A 668 8.13 -16.66 14.52
C ASP A 668 8.92 -17.91 14.12
N LEU A 669 8.20 -18.94 13.75
CA LEU A 669 8.78 -20.21 13.27
C LEU A 669 9.63 -20.03 12.01
N ALA A 670 9.39 -18.95 11.25
CA ALA A 670 10.10 -18.72 9.99
C ALA A 670 11.55 -18.23 10.20
N SER A 671 11.82 -17.49 11.29
CA SER A 671 13.16 -16.97 11.58
C SER A 671 14.08 -17.98 12.27
N GLY A 672 13.55 -19.12 12.76
CA GLY A 672 14.32 -20.11 13.53
C GLY A 672 14.87 -19.61 14.87
N GLN A 673 14.52 -18.39 15.29
CA GLN A 673 14.95 -17.80 16.56
C GLN A 673 14.04 -18.27 17.71
N SER A 674 14.61 -18.46 18.90
CA SER A 674 13.79 -18.73 20.06
C SER A 674 12.94 -17.52 20.43
N THR A 675 11.71 -17.75 20.94
CA THR A 675 10.81 -16.69 21.40
C THR A 675 11.47 -15.73 22.40
N PHE A 676 12.38 -16.23 23.23
CA PHE A 676 13.15 -15.42 24.17
C PHE A 676 14.17 -14.52 23.47
N MET A 677 14.83 -14.99 22.39
CA MET A 677 15.78 -14.17 21.63
C MET A 677 15.05 -13.04 20.88
N VAL A 678 13.90 -13.33 20.29
CA VAL A 678 13.04 -12.30 19.65
C VAL A 678 12.62 -11.25 20.67
N GLU A 679 12.20 -11.68 21.87
CA GLU A 679 11.87 -10.78 22.98
C GLU A 679 13.05 -9.88 23.37
N MET A 680 14.24 -10.45 23.54
CA MET A 680 15.42 -9.67 23.93
C MET A 680 15.87 -8.70 22.86
N ASN A 681 15.76 -9.06 21.59
CA ASN A 681 16.02 -8.16 20.46
C ASN A 681 15.04 -6.98 20.45
N GLU A 682 13.75 -7.22 20.67
CA GLU A 682 12.75 -6.14 20.76
C GLU A 682 13.03 -5.21 21.96
N VAL A 683 13.33 -5.77 23.14
CA VAL A 683 13.67 -4.97 24.34
C VAL A 683 14.95 -4.17 24.12
N ALA A 684 16.01 -4.78 23.61
CA ALA A 684 17.26 -4.09 23.30
C ALA A 684 17.03 -2.95 22.32
N ASN A 685 16.18 -3.18 21.34
CA ASN A 685 15.74 -2.17 20.42
C ASN A 685 15.08 -0.97 21.10
N ILE A 686 14.10 -1.23 21.94
CA ILE A 686 13.39 -0.19 22.68
C ILE A 686 14.37 0.61 23.54
N LEU A 687 15.23 -0.04 24.30
CA LEU A 687 16.18 0.64 25.20
C LEU A 687 17.21 1.51 24.48
N ARG A 688 17.61 1.13 23.25
CA ARG A 688 18.59 1.90 22.45
C ARG A 688 17.97 3.12 21.78
N ASN A 689 16.69 3.07 21.40
CA ASN A 689 16.04 4.05 20.53
C ASN A 689 14.98 4.91 21.24
N ALA A 690 14.51 4.54 22.41
CA ALA A 690 13.59 5.36 23.17
C ALA A 690 14.30 6.62 23.73
N THR A 691 13.52 7.67 23.90
CA THR A 691 13.92 8.94 24.49
C THR A 691 13.13 9.21 25.76
N ALA A 692 13.49 10.24 26.52
CA ALA A 692 12.71 10.68 27.67
C ALA A 692 11.27 11.12 27.33
N LYS A 693 10.99 11.46 26.05
CA LYS A 693 9.65 11.83 25.57
C LYS A 693 8.83 10.62 25.10
N SER A 694 9.42 9.44 24.97
CA SER A 694 8.77 8.24 24.45
C SER A 694 7.75 7.65 25.45
N LEU A 695 6.80 6.89 24.91
CA LEU A 695 5.86 6.05 25.65
C LEU A 695 6.17 4.58 25.39
N LEU A 696 6.48 3.84 26.44
CA LEU A 696 6.81 2.42 26.39
C LEU A 696 5.67 1.56 26.94
N ILE A 697 5.30 0.52 26.21
CA ILE A 697 4.31 -0.49 26.60
C ILE A 697 5.02 -1.84 26.64
N LEU A 698 5.35 -2.30 27.85
CA LEU A 698 6.13 -3.50 28.07
C LEU A 698 5.29 -4.56 28.79
N ASP A 699 5.00 -5.67 28.12
CA ASP A 699 4.14 -6.73 28.65
C ASP A 699 4.93 -8.03 28.78
N GLU A 700 4.99 -8.54 30.01
CA GLU A 700 5.56 -9.83 30.40
C GLU A 700 7.03 -10.04 29.99
N ILE A 701 7.89 -9.08 30.25
CA ILE A 701 9.33 -9.19 29.97
C ILE A 701 9.97 -10.26 30.85
N GLY A 702 10.81 -11.12 30.26
CA GLY A 702 11.55 -12.18 30.92
C GLY A 702 10.80 -13.50 31.08
N ARG A 703 9.64 -13.67 30.44
CA ARG A 703 8.82 -14.89 30.56
C ARG A 703 9.42 -16.11 29.83
N GLY A 704 10.23 -15.89 28.81
CA GLY A 704 10.79 -16.95 27.95
C GLY A 704 11.99 -17.71 28.51
N THR A 705 12.43 -17.44 29.76
CA THR A 705 13.59 -18.05 30.41
C THR A 705 13.30 -18.53 31.85
N SER A 706 14.34 -18.90 32.60
CA SER A 706 14.19 -19.28 34.00
C SER A 706 13.63 -18.11 34.83
N THR A 707 12.87 -18.39 35.88
CA THR A 707 12.22 -17.37 36.73
C THR A 707 13.24 -16.38 37.31
N PHE A 708 14.42 -16.82 37.72
CA PHE A 708 15.44 -15.93 38.29
C PHE A 708 16.09 -15.03 37.23
N ASP A 709 16.44 -15.58 36.06
CA ASP A 709 17.02 -14.80 34.98
C ASP A 709 15.99 -13.79 34.47
N GLY A 710 14.76 -14.24 34.25
CA GLY A 710 13.66 -13.39 33.80
C GLY A 710 13.36 -12.22 34.73
N LEU A 711 13.27 -12.49 36.04
CA LEU A 711 13.09 -11.47 37.07
C LEU A 711 14.27 -10.48 37.09
N SER A 712 15.51 -11.00 37.05
CA SER A 712 16.72 -10.16 37.07
C SER A 712 16.78 -9.21 35.87
N ILE A 713 16.46 -9.70 34.69
CA ILE A 713 16.39 -8.90 33.45
C ILE A 713 15.28 -7.85 33.57
N ALA A 714 14.07 -8.25 33.98
CA ALA A 714 12.94 -7.33 34.11
C ALA A 714 13.22 -6.22 35.12
N TRP A 715 13.84 -6.56 36.26
CA TRP A 715 14.27 -5.62 37.27
C TRP A 715 15.28 -4.60 36.72
N ALA A 716 16.35 -5.06 36.09
CA ALA A 716 17.37 -4.21 35.49
C ALA A 716 16.81 -3.29 34.37
N VAL A 717 15.87 -3.79 33.59
CA VAL A 717 15.16 -2.98 32.55
C VAL A 717 14.37 -1.84 33.19
N VAL A 718 13.64 -2.10 34.29
CA VAL A 718 12.88 -1.05 34.99
C VAL A 718 13.83 -0.04 35.61
N GLU A 719 14.94 -0.47 36.24
CA GLU A 719 15.96 0.45 36.78
C GLU A 719 16.56 1.33 35.67
N HIS A 720 16.94 0.75 34.54
CA HIS A 720 17.49 1.48 33.41
C HIS A 720 16.50 2.54 32.88
N ILE A 721 15.22 2.19 32.71
CA ILE A 721 14.19 3.12 32.23
C ILE A 721 13.90 4.21 33.25
N SER A 722 13.90 3.88 34.57
CA SER A 722 13.59 4.81 35.63
C SER A 722 14.63 5.93 35.75
N ASN A 723 15.88 5.67 35.37
CA ASN A 723 16.99 6.61 35.50
C ASN A 723 16.94 7.71 34.42
N PRO A 724 16.70 9.00 34.76
CA PRO A 724 16.63 10.08 33.79
C PRO A 724 17.94 10.37 33.04
N LYS A 725 19.07 9.89 33.57
CA LYS A 725 20.38 10.05 32.90
C LYS A 725 20.62 8.99 31.83
N LEU A 726 19.94 7.86 31.93
CA LEU A 726 20.02 6.77 30.96
C LEU A 726 18.90 6.88 29.93
N LEU A 727 17.64 6.88 30.39
CA LEU A 727 16.48 6.95 29.49
C LEU A 727 15.39 7.90 30.00
N GLY A 728 14.74 7.60 31.13
CA GLY A 728 13.70 8.45 31.70
C GLY A 728 12.38 8.45 30.95
N ALA A 729 12.03 7.39 30.20
CA ALA A 729 10.81 7.29 29.40
C ALA A 729 9.56 6.96 30.25
N LYS A 730 8.38 7.44 29.81
CA LYS A 730 7.10 7.05 30.39
C LYS A 730 6.77 5.61 30.02
N THR A 731 6.43 4.78 31.02
CA THR A 731 6.31 3.34 30.80
C THR A 731 5.11 2.74 31.55
N LEU A 732 4.33 1.92 30.83
CA LEU A 732 3.42 0.95 31.42
C LEU A 732 4.07 -0.42 31.32
N PHE A 733 4.30 -1.05 32.46
CA PHE A 733 5.03 -2.31 32.59
C PHE A 733 4.13 -3.36 33.22
N ALA A 734 3.57 -4.28 32.42
CA ALA A 734 2.79 -5.39 32.97
C ALA A 734 3.70 -6.60 33.25
N THR A 735 3.48 -7.21 34.38
CA THR A 735 4.27 -8.35 34.81
C THR A 735 3.47 -9.34 35.68
N HIS A 736 3.92 -10.56 35.72
CA HIS A 736 3.47 -11.59 36.69
C HIS A 736 4.48 -11.79 37.81
N TYR A 737 5.65 -11.12 37.77
CA TYR A 737 6.63 -11.12 38.85
C TYR A 737 6.16 -10.13 39.93
N HIS A 738 5.66 -10.68 41.06
CA HIS A 738 5.22 -9.87 42.20
C HIS A 738 6.37 -9.15 42.86
N GLU A 739 7.56 -9.69 42.79
CA GLU A 739 8.81 -9.16 43.38
C GLU A 739 9.14 -7.77 42.79
N LEU A 740 8.75 -7.48 41.56
CA LEU A 740 8.96 -6.15 40.95
C LEU A 740 8.20 -5.04 41.69
N THR A 741 7.16 -5.36 42.47
CA THR A 741 6.42 -4.37 43.25
C THR A 741 7.29 -3.75 44.37
N GLU A 742 8.37 -4.39 44.77
CA GLU A 742 9.35 -3.88 45.73
C GLU A 742 10.13 -2.66 45.20
N LEU A 743 10.07 -2.38 43.86
CA LEU A 743 10.68 -1.19 43.28
C LEU A 743 9.95 0.10 43.65
N GLU A 744 8.66 0.05 43.99
CA GLU A 744 7.97 1.20 44.61
C GLU A 744 8.59 1.45 46.00
N GLY A 745 9.03 2.65 46.25
CA GLY A 745 9.74 3.02 47.45
C GLY A 745 11.28 2.89 47.41
N LYS A 746 11.81 2.10 46.43
CA LYS A 746 13.26 2.09 46.12
C LYS A 746 13.57 3.10 44.98
N LEU A 747 12.63 3.32 44.08
CA LEU A 747 12.71 4.24 42.96
C LEU A 747 11.56 5.26 43.00
N ASP A 748 11.88 6.53 43.13
CA ASP A 748 10.88 7.61 43.32
C ASP A 748 9.88 7.76 42.17
N SER A 749 10.20 7.24 40.98
CA SER A 749 9.41 7.38 39.79
C SER A 749 8.56 6.15 39.43
N VAL A 750 8.59 5.12 40.26
CA VAL A 750 7.86 3.86 40.07
C VAL A 750 6.66 3.78 41.01
N ASN A 751 5.50 3.40 40.47
CA ASN A 751 4.28 3.18 41.21
C ASN A 751 3.64 1.86 40.81
N ASN A 752 3.07 1.17 41.83
CA ASN A 752 2.42 -0.12 41.63
C ASN A 752 0.91 0.05 41.39
N TYR A 753 0.41 -0.72 40.46
CA TYR A 753 -1.00 -0.88 40.15
C TYR A 753 -1.35 -2.34 39.98
N CYS A 754 -2.61 -2.69 40.32
CA CYS A 754 -3.10 -4.03 40.08
C CYS A 754 -4.51 -4.02 39.52
N ILE A 755 -4.92 -5.15 38.97
CA ILE A 755 -6.31 -5.32 38.53
C ILE A 755 -7.17 -5.67 39.74
N ALA A 756 -8.24 -4.91 39.93
CA ALA A 756 -9.20 -5.17 41.03
C ALA A 756 -9.90 -6.52 40.78
N VAL A 757 -9.89 -7.35 41.81
CA VAL A 757 -10.50 -8.68 41.84
C VAL A 757 -11.52 -8.72 42.98
N LYS A 758 -12.69 -9.30 42.72
CA LYS A 758 -13.69 -9.56 43.76
C LYS A 758 -13.76 -11.06 44.02
N GLU A 759 -13.39 -11.46 45.21
CA GLU A 759 -13.51 -12.82 45.65
C GLU A 759 -14.96 -13.12 46.09
N LYS A 760 -15.51 -14.22 45.61
CA LYS A 760 -16.85 -14.72 45.98
C LYS A 760 -16.76 -16.20 46.36
N GLY A 761 -16.30 -16.46 47.59
CA GLY A 761 -15.95 -17.80 48.07
C GLY A 761 -14.70 -18.31 47.30
N ASP A 762 -14.80 -19.49 46.71
CA ASP A 762 -13.71 -20.10 45.89
C ASP A 762 -13.66 -19.56 44.46
N ASP A 763 -14.61 -18.71 44.07
CA ASP A 763 -14.68 -18.11 42.73
C ASP A 763 -14.19 -16.66 42.75
N ILE A 764 -13.53 -16.26 41.64
CA ILE A 764 -13.08 -14.88 41.44
C ILE A 764 -13.76 -14.24 40.25
N VAL A 765 -14.10 -12.95 40.40
CA VAL A 765 -14.60 -12.08 39.35
C VAL A 765 -13.58 -10.98 39.11
N PHE A 766 -13.01 -10.93 37.91
CA PHE A 766 -12.15 -9.83 37.48
C PHE A 766 -12.96 -8.60 37.16
N LEU A 767 -12.75 -7.53 37.93
CA LEU A 767 -13.47 -6.27 37.72
C LEU A 767 -12.93 -5.46 36.53
N ARG A 768 -11.82 -5.88 35.92
CA ARG A 768 -11.15 -5.19 34.82
C ARG A 768 -10.83 -3.72 35.09
N LYS A 769 -10.79 -3.33 36.39
CA LYS A 769 -10.45 -1.98 36.85
C LYS A 769 -9.04 -1.97 37.39
N ILE A 770 -8.22 -1.02 36.92
CA ILE A 770 -6.88 -0.77 37.43
C ILE A 770 -6.97 0.11 38.67
N VAL A 771 -6.34 -0.33 39.74
CA VAL A 771 -6.30 0.38 41.05
C VAL A 771 -4.87 0.49 41.52
N LYS A 772 -4.58 1.51 42.34
CA LYS A 772 -3.26 1.68 42.95
C LYS A 772 -3.00 0.59 43.99
N GLY A 773 -1.79 0.00 43.98
CA GLY A 773 -1.34 -1.05 44.89
C GLY A 773 -0.78 -2.25 44.15
N GLY A 774 -0.09 -3.13 44.84
CA GLY A 774 0.38 -4.42 44.30
C GLY A 774 -0.64 -5.53 44.54
N ALA A 775 -0.64 -6.57 43.71
CA ALA A 775 -1.43 -7.78 43.96
C ALA A 775 -0.64 -8.71 44.89
N ASP A 776 -1.19 -9.01 46.02
CA ASP A 776 -0.52 -9.83 47.04
C ASP A 776 -0.55 -11.35 46.73
N ARG A 777 -1.35 -11.78 45.74
CA ARG A 777 -1.55 -13.21 45.42
C ARG A 777 -1.55 -13.47 43.90
N SER A 778 -1.06 -14.63 43.54
CA SER A 778 -1.16 -15.20 42.20
C SER A 778 -2.53 -15.87 42.03
N TYR A 779 -3.23 -15.59 40.93
CA TYR A 779 -4.55 -16.16 40.62
C TYR A 779 -4.52 -17.20 39.49
N GLY A 780 -3.34 -17.75 39.17
CA GLY A 780 -3.18 -18.71 38.07
C GLY A 780 -4.04 -19.99 38.21
N ILE A 781 -4.12 -20.53 39.44
CA ILE A 781 -4.92 -21.74 39.69
C ILE A 781 -6.41 -21.47 39.53
N GLN A 782 -6.89 -20.30 39.94
CA GLN A 782 -8.30 -19.91 39.80
C GLN A 782 -8.66 -19.70 38.32
N VAL A 783 -7.73 -19.12 37.52
CA VAL A 783 -7.88 -19.02 36.07
C VAL A 783 -7.94 -20.39 35.41
N ALA A 784 -7.09 -21.34 35.86
CA ALA A 784 -7.14 -22.72 35.37
C ALA A 784 -8.50 -23.40 35.67
N LYS A 785 -9.09 -23.13 36.87
CA LYS A 785 -10.45 -23.58 37.20
C LYS A 785 -11.49 -22.99 36.29
N LEU A 786 -11.42 -21.68 36.03
CA LEU A 786 -12.33 -20.99 35.07
C LEU A 786 -12.19 -21.51 33.64
N ALA A 787 -11.00 -21.97 33.25
CA ALA A 787 -10.74 -22.58 31.95
C ALA A 787 -11.27 -24.03 31.84
N GLY A 788 -11.79 -24.60 32.93
CA GLY A 788 -12.39 -25.94 32.95
C GLY A 788 -11.41 -27.10 33.19
N LEU A 789 -10.23 -26.83 33.82
CA LEU A 789 -9.37 -27.93 34.25
C LEU A 789 -10.08 -28.81 35.30
N PRO A 790 -9.84 -30.14 35.30
CA PRO A 790 -10.44 -31.05 36.26
C PRO A 790 -10.14 -30.66 37.74
N ASP A 791 -11.15 -30.75 38.61
CA ASP A 791 -11.05 -30.35 40.01
C ASP A 791 -9.91 -31.06 40.75
N SER A 792 -9.62 -32.32 40.45
CA SER A 792 -8.48 -33.07 41.03
C SER A 792 -7.12 -32.44 40.72
N VAL A 793 -6.97 -31.81 39.53
CA VAL A 793 -5.75 -31.08 39.13
C VAL A 793 -5.67 -29.78 39.90
N ILE A 794 -6.80 -29.09 40.05
CA ILE A 794 -6.89 -27.79 40.73
C ILE A 794 -6.57 -27.97 42.23
N GLU A 795 -7.16 -28.97 42.89
CA GLU A 795 -6.86 -29.27 44.31
C GLU A 795 -5.39 -29.59 44.50
N ARG A 796 -4.82 -30.45 43.66
CA ARG A 796 -3.40 -30.78 43.74
C ARG A 796 -2.49 -29.58 43.49
N ALA A 797 -2.85 -28.73 42.56
CA ALA A 797 -2.10 -27.49 42.30
C ALA A 797 -2.11 -26.54 43.49
N LYS A 798 -3.23 -26.43 44.23
CA LYS A 798 -3.31 -25.62 45.45
C LYS A 798 -2.36 -26.18 46.55
N GLU A 799 -2.37 -27.49 46.79
CA GLU A 799 -1.46 -28.14 47.76
C GLU A 799 0.01 -27.89 47.41
N ILE A 800 0.39 -28.02 46.13
CA ILE A 800 1.77 -27.78 45.67
C ILE A 800 2.15 -26.31 45.86
N ALA A 801 1.22 -25.37 45.51
CA ALA A 801 1.48 -23.95 45.66
C ALA A 801 1.71 -23.54 47.12
N GLU A 802 0.96 -24.11 48.08
CA GLU A 802 1.16 -23.89 49.52
C GLU A 802 2.52 -24.38 49.99
N GLN A 803 2.98 -25.55 49.50
CA GLN A 803 4.31 -26.08 49.80
C GLN A 803 5.45 -25.23 49.26
N LEU A 804 5.27 -24.67 48.06
CA LEU A 804 6.25 -23.78 47.42
C LEU A 804 6.33 -22.41 48.11
N LEU A 805 5.20 -21.83 48.53
CA LEU A 805 5.13 -20.56 49.23
C LEU A 805 5.79 -20.63 50.62
N ALA A 806 5.82 -21.82 51.27
CA ALA A 806 6.52 -22.04 52.54
C ALA A 806 8.04 -21.87 52.46
N ASN A 807 8.63 -21.91 51.22
CA ASN A 807 10.06 -21.76 50.94
C ASN A 807 10.40 -20.43 50.23
N ASP A 808 9.65 -19.39 50.46
CA ASP A 808 9.62 -18.18 49.65
C ASP A 808 10.88 -17.32 49.75
N ILE A 809 11.28 -16.73 48.61
CA ILE A 809 12.53 -15.97 48.36
C ILE A 809 12.33 -14.47 48.67
N THR A 810 11.13 -14.05 49.04
CA THR A 810 10.71 -12.65 49.21
C THR A 810 11.62 -11.85 50.16
N ASP A 811 12.19 -12.49 51.20
CA ASP A 811 13.09 -11.83 52.14
C ASP A 811 14.47 -11.52 51.52
N THR A 812 14.94 -12.31 50.56
CA THR A 812 16.20 -12.07 49.85
C THR A 812 16.08 -10.89 48.87
N VAL A 813 14.94 -10.77 48.22
CA VAL A 813 14.64 -9.67 47.28
C VAL A 813 14.54 -8.30 47.96
N LYS A 814 14.03 -8.25 49.21
CA LYS A 814 13.98 -7.01 50.03
C LYS A 814 15.38 -6.45 50.35
N SER A 815 16.42 -7.28 50.33
CA SER A 815 17.79 -6.89 50.65
C SER A 815 18.59 -6.35 49.45
N ILE A 816 18.09 -6.48 48.24
CA ILE A 816 18.77 -5.99 47.02
C ILE A 816 18.79 -4.45 47.02
N SER A 817 19.98 -3.87 46.99
CA SER A 817 20.18 -2.42 46.88
C SER A 817 19.99 -1.94 45.44
N VAL A 818 19.30 -0.81 45.26
CA VAL A 818 19.17 -0.14 43.94
C VAL A 818 20.50 0.52 43.62
N ASP A 819 21.02 0.26 42.40
CA ASP A 819 22.23 0.95 41.91
C ASP A 819 21.88 2.37 41.49
N THR A 820 22.11 3.34 42.38
CA THR A 820 21.88 4.79 42.14
C THR A 820 23.04 5.47 41.41
N GLY A 821 23.87 4.73 40.70
CA GLY A 821 24.84 5.28 39.76
C GLY A 821 26.26 5.36 40.23
N HIS A 822 26.96 4.28 40.17
CA HIS A 822 28.41 4.31 40.02
C HIS A 822 28.74 4.70 38.56
N LYS A 823 29.66 5.66 38.47
CA LYS A 823 30.28 6.04 37.19
C LYS A 823 30.91 4.78 36.55
N HIS A 824 30.18 4.03 35.79
CA HIS A 824 30.79 3.25 34.76
C HIS A 824 31.37 4.26 33.76
N LYS A 825 32.71 4.26 33.60
CA LYS A 825 33.35 4.83 32.43
C LYS A 825 32.45 4.52 31.22
N LYS A 826 32.18 5.52 30.43
CA LYS A 826 31.81 5.32 29.03
C LYS A 826 32.94 4.45 28.41
N GLU A 827 32.84 3.17 28.53
CA GLU A 827 33.35 2.31 27.48
C GLU A 827 32.43 2.60 26.29
N HIS A 828 32.98 3.11 25.25
CA HIS A 828 32.38 3.07 23.94
C HIS A 828 31.77 1.67 23.79
N LEU A 829 30.49 1.60 23.69
CA LEU A 829 29.79 0.50 23.06
C LEU A 829 30.01 0.70 21.55
N ASP A 830 31.28 0.57 21.16
CA ASP A 830 31.68 0.39 19.79
C ASP A 830 31.13 -0.98 19.40
N GLU A 831 30.31 -0.98 18.39
CA GLU A 831 30.06 -2.07 17.46
C GLU A 831 30.11 -3.46 18.09
N VAL A 832 29.02 -3.89 18.70
CA VAL A 832 28.77 -5.32 18.80
C VAL A 832 28.46 -5.76 17.38
N ASP A 833 29.48 -6.29 16.73
CA ASP A 833 29.40 -7.01 15.48
C ASP A 833 28.23 -8.00 15.56
N MET A 834 27.14 -7.71 14.88
CA MET A 834 25.90 -8.52 14.85
C MET A 834 26.13 -9.88 14.16
N THR A 835 27.36 -10.12 13.68
CA THR A 835 27.78 -11.40 13.12
C THR A 835 28.14 -12.47 14.16
N GLN A 836 28.05 -12.16 15.45
CA GLN A 836 28.57 -13.06 16.50
C GLN A 836 27.58 -13.46 17.58
N ILE A 837 26.34 -13.79 17.26
CA ILE A 837 25.49 -14.56 18.18
C ILE A 837 24.64 -15.57 17.40
N SER A 838 25.29 -16.58 16.84
CA SER A 838 24.71 -17.90 16.66
C SER A 838 25.20 -18.80 17.78
N LEU A 839 24.32 -19.15 18.71
CA LEU A 839 24.62 -20.10 19.81
C LEU A 839 24.82 -21.54 19.28
N PHE A 840 24.80 -21.74 17.97
CA PHE A 840 25.07 -23.00 17.27
C PHE A 840 26.33 -22.93 16.39
N ASP A 841 27.12 -21.87 16.41
CA ASP A 841 28.50 -21.92 15.89
C ASP A 841 29.39 -22.69 16.89
N THR A 842 29.15 -23.98 16.94
CA THR A 842 30.10 -24.90 17.52
C THR A 842 31.32 -24.93 16.59
N VAL A 843 32.36 -24.15 16.99
CA VAL A 843 33.74 -24.64 16.96
C VAL A 843 34.05 -25.57 15.78
N LYS A 844 34.15 -25.05 14.54
CA LYS A 844 34.91 -25.73 13.45
C LYS A 844 35.01 -24.92 12.15
N ASP A 845 34.37 -23.77 11.98
CA ASP A 845 34.53 -22.96 10.77
C ASP A 845 35.82 -22.10 10.78
N ASP A 846 36.38 -21.85 11.93
CA ASP A 846 37.62 -21.08 12.09
C ASP A 846 38.80 -21.65 11.28
N ASP A 847 38.88 -22.96 11.11
CA ASP A 847 40.02 -23.58 10.37
C ASP A 847 39.95 -23.28 8.87
N ILE A 848 38.73 -23.25 8.28
CA ILE A 848 38.56 -23.00 6.85
C ILE A 848 38.71 -21.50 6.57
N ILE A 849 38.14 -20.66 7.43
CA ILE A 849 38.26 -19.20 7.31
C ILE A 849 39.70 -18.75 7.53
N ASN A 850 40.41 -19.33 8.49
CA ASN A 850 41.82 -19.04 8.75
C ASN A 850 42.73 -19.53 7.59
N GLU A 851 42.40 -20.69 7.02
CA GLU A 851 43.10 -21.21 5.84
C GLU A 851 42.85 -20.32 4.62
N LEU A 852 41.61 -19.82 4.44
CA LEU A 852 41.26 -18.89 3.37
C LEU A 852 41.98 -17.53 3.52
N ARG A 853 42.04 -17.00 4.74
CA ARG A 853 42.75 -15.75 5.08
C ARG A 853 44.29 -15.86 4.89
N SER A 854 44.85 -17.06 5.03
CA SER A 854 46.28 -17.31 4.88
C SER A 854 46.73 -17.48 3.42
N ILE A 855 45.81 -17.50 2.47
CA ILE A 855 46.13 -17.70 1.03
C ILE A 855 46.60 -16.38 0.42
N ASP A 856 47.84 -16.36 -0.04
CA ASP A 856 48.40 -15.26 -0.81
C ASP A 856 48.09 -15.43 -2.31
N ILE A 857 46.97 -14.90 -2.75
CA ILE A 857 46.48 -15.03 -4.14
C ILE A 857 47.44 -14.38 -5.16
N GLY A 858 48.17 -13.36 -4.73
CA GLY A 858 49.13 -12.64 -5.60
C GLY A 858 50.34 -13.47 -6.03
N ASN A 859 50.69 -14.52 -5.28
CA ASN A 859 51.84 -15.38 -5.53
C ASN A 859 51.50 -16.81 -5.99
N MET A 860 50.18 -17.07 -6.33
CA MET A 860 49.73 -18.40 -6.77
C MET A 860 49.52 -18.45 -8.28
N THR A 861 49.86 -19.60 -8.90
CA THR A 861 49.41 -19.82 -10.28
C THR A 861 47.91 -20.11 -10.37
N PRO A 862 47.24 -19.84 -11.50
CA PRO A 862 45.80 -20.12 -11.66
C PRO A 862 45.43 -21.59 -11.35
N LEU A 863 46.34 -22.53 -11.66
CA LEU A 863 46.12 -23.95 -11.40
C LEU A 863 46.19 -24.27 -9.90
N ASP A 864 47.14 -23.66 -9.17
CA ASP A 864 47.24 -23.82 -7.72
C ASP A 864 46.07 -23.19 -6.98
N ALA A 865 45.57 -22.05 -7.44
CA ALA A 865 44.39 -21.41 -6.91
C ALA A 865 43.14 -22.31 -7.05
N LEU A 866 42.98 -22.93 -8.24
CA LEU A 866 41.88 -23.85 -8.52
C LEU A 866 41.94 -25.13 -7.66
N ASN A 867 43.14 -25.70 -7.51
CA ASN A 867 43.39 -26.86 -6.65
C ASN A 867 43.10 -26.52 -5.16
N LYS A 868 43.48 -25.34 -4.73
CA LYS A 868 43.23 -24.89 -3.34
C LYS A 868 41.74 -24.65 -3.07
N LEU A 869 41.03 -24.05 -4.02
CA LEU A 869 39.59 -23.92 -3.96
C LEU A 869 38.88 -25.29 -3.92
N TYR A 870 39.32 -26.24 -4.73
CA TYR A 870 38.77 -27.59 -4.72
C TYR A 870 39.03 -28.33 -3.39
N GLN A 871 40.21 -28.15 -2.78
CA GLN A 871 40.53 -28.68 -1.45
C GLN A 871 39.62 -28.09 -0.38
N LEU A 872 39.40 -26.76 -0.38
CA LEU A 872 38.48 -26.06 0.55
C LEU A 872 37.05 -26.52 0.36
N GLN A 873 36.59 -26.65 -0.91
CA GLN A 873 35.25 -27.15 -1.20
C GLN A 873 35.02 -28.58 -0.72
N ASN A 874 36.02 -29.47 -0.90
CA ASN A 874 35.94 -30.84 -0.38
C ASN A 874 35.95 -30.90 1.16
N LYS A 875 36.69 -30.00 1.82
CA LYS A 875 36.65 -29.86 3.28
C LYS A 875 35.26 -29.41 3.77
N VAL A 876 34.57 -28.54 3.05
CA VAL A 876 33.21 -28.13 3.34
C VAL A 876 32.22 -29.30 3.12
N LYS A 877 32.33 -29.99 1.96
CA LYS A 877 31.40 -31.11 1.61
C LYS A 877 31.56 -32.35 2.52
N ASN A 878 32.73 -32.60 3.08
CA ASN A 878 32.94 -33.76 3.96
C ASN A 878 32.64 -33.48 5.45
N ARG A 879 32.10 -32.29 5.76
CA ARG A 879 31.71 -31.90 7.12
C ARG A 879 30.19 -32.08 7.39
N TRP A 880 29.41 -32.37 6.35
CA TRP A 880 27.97 -32.63 6.47
C TRP A 880 27.65 -34.12 6.14
#